data_1c145798693fd1616d1e153253f50778
#
_entry.id   1c145798693fd1616d1e153253f50778
#
_cell.length_a   1.000
_cell.length_b   1.000
_cell.length_c   1.000
_cell.angle_alpha   90.00
_cell.angle_beta   90.00
_cell.angle_gamma   90.00
#
_symmetry.space_group_name_H-M   'P 1'
#
loop_
_entity.id
_entity.type
_entity.pdbx_description
1 polymer ?
#
loop_
_entity_poly.entity_id
_entity_poly.type
_entity_poly.pdbx_seq_one_letter_code
_entity_poly.pdbx_strand_id
1 'polypeptide(L)'
;MTREEFATLVGSRPVILDGATGTNLQKAGMPVGVCPEQWILENPGVLIELQERYVEAGTDILFAPTFTASRIKLEEYGLENSLVQMNYELVALSKRAAGGRAYVAGDLTMTGRQLYPLGDLMFEDLVEVYKEQAKVICEAGADLFVVETMMSLQECRAAVIAIREVCDLPIMVSLTYNEDGRTLYGTDPATAVIVLQSLGADAVGLNCSTGPEAMIDPVQQMAEYATIPLLAKPNAGMPELCDGVTVYRTTPEEFASVGAKLVEAGVAIIGGCCGTTPEHICALKQAVGSMPVHMPLTKKRRMLASERMHVEIRLDGKFMVIGERINPTGKKKLQAELKEGSLSMVRTMATEQEENGAQILDINMGMNGIDEKQMMLDAIYEVTSTVDLPLCIDSSHVDIIEAALRIYPGRALVNSISLEKEKIEYLLPIAKKYGAMFILLPLSDEGLPKDSAEKHGIIREILRRAEAIGMGKEDIVVDGLVATIGANPKAALECFETFSFCKNEMELPTVCGLSNISFGLPERSYVNTAFLTMAIGNGLTMAIANPSQELLMNAAFASDMLLNKEESDIRYIGRMNYLSEKHEGMEHVWVPVGTAKGAAVKGTAAGQAGNAGGAKDSGNANEARSAVFTAVLKGNKNHILDEVKHALDAGETPDDIINGHLIPAINEVGELFDKQKYFLPQLISSANTMKVAIEYLEPMLARSDKEPKATLVVATVEGDIHDIGKNLVVLMLKNYGYHVIDLGKDVPADLIVDTAMKENARVIGLSALMTTTMMRMKDVVELVKERGCTAKVVIGGAAITESFAEEIGADGYSKDAAECVKLVDRLLEKE
;
A
#
# COMPACT_ATOMS: atom_id res chain seq x y z
N MET A 1 -1.26 26.03 17.98
CA MET A 1 0.22 25.85 17.86
C MET A 1 0.60 26.01 16.40
N THR A 2 1.69 26.71 16.08
CA THR A 2 2.23 26.74 14.70
C THR A 2 3.13 25.54 14.44
N ARG A 3 3.42 25.23 13.17
CA ARG A 3 4.35 24.16 12.78
C ARG A 3 5.78 24.42 13.27
N GLU A 4 6.20 25.67 13.35
CA GLU A 4 7.52 26.08 13.88
C GLU A 4 7.60 25.89 15.40
N GLU A 5 6.53 26.23 16.13
CA GLU A 5 6.42 25.95 17.56
C GLU A 5 6.47 24.45 17.85
N PHE A 6 5.77 23.64 17.05
CA PHE A 6 5.80 22.19 17.15
C PHE A 6 7.22 21.64 16.91
N ALA A 7 7.87 22.05 15.81
CA ALA A 7 9.24 21.64 15.52
C ALA A 7 10.24 22.03 16.63
N THR A 8 10.07 23.22 17.23
CA THR A 8 10.89 23.68 18.37
C THR A 8 10.65 22.83 19.61
N LEU A 9 9.39 22.51 19.91
CA LEU A 9 9.04 21.66 21.05
C LEU A 9 9.69 20.28 20.93
N VAL A 10 9.52 19.61 19.79
CA VAL A 10 10.03 18.26 19.54
C VAL A 10 11.56 18.23 19.44
N GLY A 11 12.18 19.28 18.93
CA GLY A 11 13.64 19.40 18.82
C GLY A 11 14.35 19.63 20.17
N SER A 12 13.62 20.00 21.22
CA SER A 12 14.22 20.36 22.52
C SER A 12 14.39 19.17 23.47
N ARG A 13 13.49 18.23 23.47
CA ARG A 13 13.43 17.02 24.30
C ARG A 13 12.40 16.04 23.77
N PRO A 14 12.40 14.77 24.22
CA PRO A 14 11.31 13.85 23.92
C PRO A 14 9.98 14.41 24.39
N VAL A 15 9.00 14.45 23.49
CA VAL A 15 7.61 14.88 23.75
C VAL A 15 6.79 13.69 24.23
N ILE A 16 6.08 13.86 25.31
CA ILE A 16 5.28 12.80 25.93
C ILE A 16 3.81 12.97 25.52
N LEU A 17 3.28 11.95 24.88
CA LEU A 17 1.85 11.81 24.60
C LEU A 17 1.13 11.17 25.81
N ASP A 18 -0.19 11.20 25.79
CA ASP A 18 -1.02 10.46 26.75
C ASP A 18 -0.96 8.94 26.55
N GLY A 19 -1.71 8.24 27.34
CA GLY A 19 -1.93 6.80 27.26
C GLY A 19 -3.34 6.45 26.74
N ALA A 20 -3.75 5.21 26.98
CA ALA A 20 -5.03 4.69 26.53
C ALA A 20 -6.23 5.48 27.09
N THR A 21 -7.15 5.83 26.20
CA THR A 21 -8.46 6.36 26.60
C THR A 21 -9.47 5.20 26.74
N GLY A 22 -9.72 4.43 25.70
CA GLY A 22 -10.78 3.41 25.64
C GLY A 22 -10.70 2.37 26.76
N THR A 23 -9.54 1.72 26.97
CA THR A 23 -9.36 0.70 28.01
C THR A 23 -9.51 1.26 29.42
N ASN A 24 -9.19 2.52 29.67
CA ASN A 24 -9.41 3.15 30.98
C ASN A 24 -10.87 3.56 31.19
N LEU A 25 -11.58 3.99 30.13
CA LEU A 25 -13.02 4.27 30.21
C LEU A 25 -13.83 2.99 30.47
N GLN A 26 -13.45 1.86 29.85
CA GLN A 26 -14.07 0.56 30.14
C GLN A 26 -13.87 0.14 31.61
N LYS A 27 -12.65 0.32 32.15
CA LYS A 27 -12.41 0.10 33.59
C LYS A 27 -13.23 1.02 34.49
N ALA A 28 -13.58 2.21 34.01
CA ALA A 28 -14.45 3.16 34.70
C ALA A 28 -15.94 2.92 34.48
N GLY A 29 -16.31 1.85 33.77
CA GLY A 29 -17.72 1.39 33.63
C GLY A 29 -18.34 1.68 32.25
N MET A 30 -17.58 2.07 31.23
CA MET A 30 -18.09 2.18 29.87
C MET A 30 -18.47 0.78 29.35
N PRO A 31 -19.74 0.54 28.94
CA PRO A 31 -20.14 -0.74 28.37
C PRO A 31 -19.46 -1.02 27.02
N VAL A 32 -19.35 -2.29 26.65
CA VAL A 32 -18.94 -2.70 25.32
C VAL A 32 -20.11 -2.49 24.34
N GLY A 33 -19.81 -2.08 23.10
CA GLY A 33 -20.80 -1.91 22.02
C GLY A 33 -21.56 -0.57 22.01
N VAL A 34 -21.23 0.36 22.92
CA VAL A 34 -21.75 1.74 22.86
C VAL A 34 -20.85 2.65 22.05
N CYS A 35 -21.39 3.74 21.51
CA CYS A 35 -20.58 4.80 20.93
C CYS A 35 -19.74 5.47 22.03
N PRO A 36 -18.40 5.35 22.02
CA PRO A 36 -17.54 5.89 23.08
C PRO A 36 -17.70 7.40 23.25
N GLU A 37 -17.79 8.12 22.16
CA GLU A 37 -17.93 9.58 22.14
C GLU A 37 -19.23 10.04 22.81
N GLN A 38 -20.35 9.37 22.52
CA GLN A 38 -21.61 9.66 23.16
C GLN A 38 -21.55 9.35 24.68
N TRP A 39 -21.00 8.18 25.03
CA TRP A 39 -20.87 7.80 26.45
C TRP A 39 -20.00 8.82 27.23
N ILE A 40 -18.91 9.30 26.62
CA ILE A 40 -18.06 10.35 27.21
C ILE A 40 -18.84 11.63 27.44
N LEU A 41 -19.65 12.08 26.49
CA LEU A 41 -20.46 13.29 26.64
C LEU A 41 -21.54 13.13 27.71
N GLU A 42 -22.07 11.93 27.92
CA GLU A 42 -23.00 11.60 29.01
C GLU A 42 -22.28 11.49 30.37
N ASN A 43 -20.97 11.15 30.38
CA ASN A 43 -20.15 10.95 31.58
C ASN A 43 -18.87 11.82 31.55
N PRO A 44 -18.93 13.13 31.34
CA PRO A 44 -17.76 13.97 31.04
C PRO A 44 -16.72 14.01 32.14
N GLY A 45 -17.15 13.79 33.41
CA GLY A 45 -16.28 13.76 34.59
C GLY A 45 -15.22 12.66 34.52
N VAL A 46 -15.56 11.51 33.94
CA VAL A 46 -14.66 10.34 33.84
C VAL A 46 -13.51 10.65 32.87
N LEU A 47 -13.79 11.25 31.71
CA LEU A 47 -12.73 11.67 30.78
C LEU A 47 -11.83 12.73 31.39
N ILE A 48 -12.42 13.77 32.02
CA ILE A 48 -11.66 14.88 32.60
C ILE A 48 -10.71 14.36 33.68
N GLU A 49 -11.18 13.52 34.60
CA GLU A 49 -10.33 12.95 35.64
C GLU A 49 -9.19 12.12 35.05
N LEU A 50 -9.47 11.30 34.03
CA LEU A 50 -8.44 10.52 33.35
C LEU A 50 -7.36 11.43 32.70
N GLN A 51 -7.79 12.42 31.94
CA GLN A 51 -6.87 13.32 31.23
C GLN A 51 -6.10 14.25 32.17
N GLU A 52 -6.71 14.70 33.28
CA GLU A 52 -6.00 15.44 34.35
C GLU A 52 -4.90 14.59 34.95
N ARG A 53 -5.13 13.29 35.22
CA ARG A 53 -4.10 12.35 35.70
C ARG A 53 -2.99 12.15 34.67
N TYR A 54 -3.28 12.13 33.37
CA TYR A 54 -2.25 12.10 32.32
C TYR A 54 -1.41 13.39 32.32
N VAL A 55 -2.03 14.56 32.47
CA VAL A 55 -1.31 15.84 32.60
C VAL A 55 -0.42 15.83 33.84
N GLU A 56 -0.89 15.32 34.99
CA GLU A 56 -0.10 15.18 36.22
C GLU A 56 1.05 14.19 36.05
N ALA A 57 0.87 13.13 35.25
CA ALA A 57 1.92 12.18 34.89
C ALA A 57 3.02 12.78 33.99
N GLY A 58 2.79 13.97 33.42
CA GLY A 58 3.75 14.71 32.62
C GLY A 58 3.54 14.64 31.13
N THR A 59 2.32 14.38 30.67
CA THR A 59 1.91 14.43 29.27
C THR A 59 2.03 15.86 28.73
N ASP A 60 2.63 16.01 27.56
CA ASP A 60 2.78 17.26 26.83
C ASP A 60 1.63 17.48 25.84
N ILE A 61 1.11 16.41 25.25
CA ILE A 61 0.01 16.44 24.27
C ILE A 61 -1.03 15.39 24.64
N LEU A 62 -2.27 15.83 24.91
CA LEU A 62 -3.45 14.98 25.08
C LEU A 62 -4.13 14.76 23.74
N PHE A 63 -4.70 13.58 23.51
CA PHE A 63 -5.58 13.31 22.38
C PHE A 63 -7.05 13.54 22.78
N ALA A 64 -7.75 14.40 22.07
CA ALA A 64 -9.19 14.55 22.21
C ALA A 64 -9.86 13.26 21.75
N PRO A 65 -10.90 12.75 22.44
CA PRO A 65 -11.55 11.49 22.08
C PRO A 65 -12.50 11.68 20.90
N THR A 66 -11.98 12.16 19.78
CA THR A 66 -12.71 12.36 18.51
C THR A 66 -12.43 11.25 17.52
N PHE A 67 -11.76 10.20 17.96
CA PHE A 67 -11.21 9.08 17.20
C PHE A 67 -12.25 8.47 16.23
N THR A 68 -13.46 8.09 16.71
CA THR A 68 -14.51 7.54 15.85
C THR A 68 -15.66 8.52 15.56
N ALA A 69 -15.44 9.84 15.72
CA ALA A 69 -16.45 10.86 15.53
C ALA A 69 -16.55 11.40 14.07
N SER A 70 -16.12 10.64 13.07
CA SER A 70 -16.38 10.94 11.67
C SER A 70 -17.82 10.60 11.26
N ARG A 71 -18.35 11.21 10.19
CA ARG A 71 -19.72 10.95 9.71
C ARG A 71 -19.96 9.45 9.47
N ILE A 72 -19.04 8.77 8.80
CA ILE A 72 -19.14 7.33 8.48
C ILE A 72 -19.21 6.50 9.77
N LYS A 73 -18.38 6.80 10.77
CA LYS A 73 -18.36 6.06 12.03
C LYS A 73 -19.59 6.35 12.89
N LEU A 74 -20.04 7.59 12.93
CA LEU A 74 -21.25 7.96 13.67
C LEU A 74 -22.53 7.40 13.03
N GLU A 75 -22.57 7.20 11.71
CA GLU A 75 -23.68 6.57 11.00
C GLU A 75 -23.95 5.14 11.51
N GLU A 76 -22.90 4.41 11.93
CA GLU A 76 -23.03 3.07 12.52
C GLU A 76 -23.88 3.05 13.78
N TYR A 77 -23.98 4.18 14.49
CA TYR A 77 -24.80 4.37 15.70
C TYR A 77 -26.04 5.25 15.48
N GLY A 78 -26.31 5.70 14.24
CA GLY A 78 -27.40 6.64 13.93
C GLY A 78 -27.16 8.07 14.48
N LEU A 79 -25.89 8.44 14.68
CA LEU A 79 -25.46 9.69 15.31
C LEU A 79 -24.78 10.66 14.33
N GLU A 80 -24.81 10.42 13.03
CA GLU A 80 -24.15 11.21 11.99
C GLU A 80 -24.56 12.70 11.99
N ASN A 81 -25.78 13.00 12.45
CA ASN A 81 -26.29 14.36 12.56
C ASN A 81 -25.73 15.12 13.78
N SER A 82 -25.08 14.40 14.72
CA SER A 82 -24.48 14.96 15.92
C SER A 82 -23.00 15.29 15.75
N LEU A 83 -22.38 15.01 14.59
CA LEU A 83 -20.95 15.16 14.30
C LEU A 83 -20.39 16.51 14.79
N VAL A 84 -21.02 17.61 14.42
CA VAL A 84 -20.53 18.96 14.75
C VAL A 84 -20.52 19.18 16.25
N GLN A 85 -21.64 18.89 16.92
CA GLN A 85 -21.76 19.07 18.36
C GLN A 85 -20.78 18.17 19.12
N MET A 86 -20.70 16.88 18.73
CA MET A 86 -19.86 15.90 19.43
C MET A 86 -18.37 16.25 19.33
N ASN A 87 -17.84 16.46 18.14
CA ASN A 87 -16.44 16.84 17.97
C ASN A 87 -16.09 18.13 18.71
N TYR A 88 -16.96 19.15 18.64
CA TYR A 88 -16.75 20.41 19.34
C TYR A 88 -16.67 20.22 20.87
N GLU A 89 -17.63 19.52 21.45
CA GLU A 89 -17.71 19.28 22.90
C GLU A 89 -16.57 18.42 23.39
N LEU A 90 -16.18 17.37 22.66
CA LEU A 90 -15.07 16.47 23.02
C LEU A 90 -13.72 17.18 23.04
N VAL A 91 -13.43 18.06 22.06
CA VAL A 91 -12.24 18.90 22.09
C VAL A 91 -12.30 19.89 23.26
N ALA A 92 -13.47 20.50 23.52
CA ALA A 92 -13.63 21.41 24.65
C ALA A 92 -13.41 20.72 26.02
N LEU A 93 -13.85 19.46 26.18
CA LEU A 93 -13.60 18.67 27.40
C LEU A 93 -12.08 18.45 27.60
N SER A 94 -11.36 18.04 26.55
CA SER A 94 -9.92 17.83 26.62
C SER A 94 -9.15 19.14 26.87
N LYS A 95 -9.56 20.26 26.29
CA LYS A 95 -8.98 21.60 26.57
C LYS A 95 -9.19 21.99 28.03
N ARG A 96 -10.36 21.65 28.61
CA ARG A 96 -10.64 21.87 30.04
C ARG A 96 -9.74 21.03 30.94
N ALA A 97 -9.58 19.74 30.63
CA ALA A 97 -8.71 18.85 31.38
C ALA A 97 -7.22 19.26 31.27
N ALA A 98 -6.77 19.68 30.08
CA ALA A 98 -5.45 20.19 29.85
C ALA A 98 -5.13 21.44 30.71
N GLY A 99 -6.11 22.32 30.94
CA GLY A 99 -5.98 23.50 31.77
C GLY A 99 -4.81 24.41 31.39
N GLY A 100 -4.41 24.42 30.12
CA GLY A 100 -3.27 25.16 29.60
C GLY A 100 -1.89 24.55 29.95
N ARG A 101 -1.84 23.39 30.58
CA ARG A 101 -0.61 22.66 30.95
C ARG A 101 -0.14 21.68 29.90
N ALA A 102 -1.01 21.27 29.00
CA ALA A 102 -0.74 20.39 27.86
C ALA A 102 -1.44 20.92 26.60
N TYR A 103 -0.92 20.57 25.44
CA TYR A 103 -1.59 20.77 24.15
C TYR A 103 -2.66 19.70 23.92
N VAL A 104 -3.62 19.97 23.02
CA VAL A 104 -4.70 19.06 22.68
C VAL A 104 -4.68 18.79 21.19
N ALA A 105 -4.48 17.53 20.80
CA ALA A 105 -4.57 17.06 19.43
C ALA A 105 -6.01 16.61 19.13
N GLY A 106 -6.56 17.07 17.99
CA GLY A 106 -7.74 16.46 17.42
C GLY A 106 -7.38 15.12 16.80
N ASP A 107 -8.12 14.08 17.12
CA ASP A 107 -7.79 12.70 16.79
C ASP A 107 -8.70 12.17 15.69
N LEU A 108 -8.11 11.65 14.61
CA LEU A 108 -8.78 11.04 13.48
C LEU A 108 -8.23 9.62 13.26
N THR A 109 -9.10 8.72 12.79
CA THR A 109 -8.71 7.34 12.44
C THR A 109 -9.36 6.90 11.13
N MET A 110 -9.06 5.66 10.72
CA MET A 110 -9.64 5.06 9.54
C MET A 110 -11.19 4.94 9.63
N THR A 111 -11.83 5.03 8.47
CA THR A 111 -13.30 4.95 8.39
C THR A 111 -13.84 3.53 8.53
N GLY A 112 -13.01 2.52 8.26
CA GLY A 112 -13.42 1.12 8.20
C GLY A 112 -14.08 0.73 6.87
N ARG A 113 -14.29 1.68 5.95
CA ARG A 113 -14.78 1.40 4.59
C ARG A 113 -13.63 1.29 3.61
N GLN A 114 -13.80 0.44 2.62
CA GLN A 114 -12.78 0.24 1.59
C GLN A 114 -12.91 1.28 0.47
N LEU A 115 -11.76 1.83 0.07
CA LEU A 115 -11.65 2.73 -1.07
C LEU A 115 -11.81 1.98 -2.40
N TYR A 116 -12.35 2.66 -3.41
CA TYR A 116 -12.36 2.17 -4.77
C TYR A 116 -10.90 1.90 -5.25
N PRO A 117 -10.62 0.83 -6.01
CA PRO A 117 -11.58 -0.13 -6.61
C PRO A 117 -11.91 -1.36 -5.73
N LEU A 118 -11.36 -1.48 -4.53
CA LEU A 118 -11.64 -2.60 -3.62
C LEU A 118 -13.03 -2.52 -3.00
N GLY A 119 -13.46 -1.31 -2.66
CA GLY A 119 -14.77 -0.97 -2.13
C GLY A 119 -15.47 0.07 -2.99
N ASP A 120 -16.45 0.72 -2.42
CA ASP A 120 -17.33 1.70 -3.07
C ASP A 120 -17.03 3.16 -2.71
N LEU A 121 -16.15 3.40 -1.70
CA LEU A 121 -15.82 4.74 -1.25
C LEU A 121 -14.80 5.41 -2.20
N MET A 122 -15.20 6.49 -2.84
CA MET A 122 -14.29 7.26 -3.68
C MET A 122 -13.30 8.08 -2.83
N PHE A 123 -12.09 8.28 -3.34
CA PHE A 123 -11.05 9.03 -2.63
C PHE A 123 -11.50 10.45 -2.26
N GLU A 124 -12.20 11.13 -3.16
CA GLU A 124 -12.70 12.49 -2.92
C GLU A 124 -13.80 12.52 -1.85
N ASP A 125 -14.67 11.52 -1.82
CA ASP A 125 -15.71 11.40 -0.78
C ASP A 125 -15.06 11.21 0.60
N LEU A 126 -14.00 10.40 0.66
CA LEU A 126 -13.23 10.22 1.89
C LEU A 126 -12.54 11.52 2.34
N VAL A 127 -11.95 12.28 1.42
CA VAL A 127 -11.36 13.60 1.74
C VAL A 127 -12.42 14.53 2.32
N GLU A 128 -13.62 14.58 1.75
CA GLU A 128 -14.71 15.43 2.28
C GLU A 128 -15.19 14.96 3.67
N VAL A 129 -15.23 13.66 3.94
CA VAL A 129 -15.53 13.12 5.29
C VAL A 129 -14.52 13.61 6.32
N TYR A 130 -13.22 13.53 6.02
CA TYR A 130 -12.18 14.03 6.93
C TYR A 130 -12.18 15.56 7.03
N LYS A 131 -12.47 16.30 5.96
CA LYS A 131 -12.57 17.77 5.98
C LYS A 131 -13.71 18.24 6.89
N GLU A 132 -14.86 17.58 6.83
CA GLU A 132 -15.99 17.92 7.70
C GLU A 132 -15.60 17.80 9.18
N GLN A 133 -14.97 16.68 9.58
CA GLN A 133 -14.54 16.46 10.95
C GLN A 133 -13.41 17.43 11.34
N ALA A 134 -12.36 17.55 10.50
CA ALA A 134 -11.21 18.41 10.76
C ALA A 134 -11.59 19.88 10.94
N LYS A 135 -12.56 20.36 10.17
CA LYS A 135 -13.06 21.74 10.28
C LYS A 135 -13.63 22.00 11.67
N VAL A 136 -14.48 21.12 12.16
CA VAL A 136 -15.08 21.28 13.50
C VAL A 136 -14.02 21.20 14.61
N ILE A 137 -13.10 20.26 14.52
CA ILE A 137 -11.98 20.10 15.47
C ILE A 137 -11.11 21.38 15.50
N CYS A 138 -10.81 21.94 14.34
CA CYS A 138 -10.05 23.19 14.24
C CYS A 138 -10.81 24.38 14.87
N GLU A 139 -12.11 24.52 14.55
CA GLU A 139 -12.98 25.57 15.12
C GLU A 139 -13.17 25.42 16.64
N ALA A 140 -13.14 24.19 17.17
CA ALA A 140 -13.18 23.89 18.60
C ALA A 140 -11.91 24.26 19.35
N GLY A 141 -10.82 24.60 18.62
CA GLY A 141 -9.58 25.12 19.18
C GLY A 141 -8.54 24.05 19.54
N ALA A 142 -8.51 22.91 18.83
CA ALA A 142 -7.41 21.98 18.89
C ALA A 142 -6.08 22.66 18.52
N ASP A 143 -4.97 22.25 19.15
CA ASP A 143 -3.66 22.84 18.92
C ASP A 143 -2.93 22.19 17.74
N LEU A 144 -3.22 20.93 17.44
CA LEU A 144 -2.66 20.13 16.37
C LEU A 144 -3.61 18.96 16.02
N PHE A 145 -3.27 18.19 15.01
CA PHE A 145 -3.96 16.96 14.63
C PHE A 145 -3.11 15.72 14.84
N VAL A 146 -3.75 14.61 15.16
CA VAL A 146 -3.21 13.27 15.02
C VAL A 146 -4.14 12.43 14.13
N VAL A 147 -3.55 11.66 13.24
CA VAL A 147 -4.20 10.64 12.40
C VAL A 147 -3.58 9.32 12.83
N GLU A 148 -4.28 8.54 13.68
CA GLU A 148 -3.66 7.37 14.31
C GLU A 148 -4.37 6.05 13.98
N THR A 149 -3.67 4.94 14.22
CA THR A 149 -4.17 3.56 14.02
C THR A 149 -4.56 3.27 12.58
N MET A 150 -3.80 3.86 11.65
CA MET A 150 -4.06 3.74 10.23
C MET A 150 -3.45 2.46 9.64
N MET A 151 -4.19 1.76 8.80
CA MET A 151 -3.72 0.56 8.10
C MET A 151 -3.53 0.78 6.59
N SER A 152 -4.10 1.87 6.04
CA SER A 152 -4.01 2.26 4.64
C SER A 152 -3.24 3.57 4.49
N LEU A 153 -2.19 3.55 3.67
CA LEU A 153 -1.44 4.76 3.34
C LEU A 153 -2.31 5.74 2.53
N GLN A 154 -3.22 5.23 1.71
CA GLN A 154 -4.13 6.06 0.92
C GLN A 154 -5.12 6.80 1.81
N GLU A 155 -5.67 6.16 2.87
CA GLU A 155 -6.49 6.86 3.87
C GLU A 155 -5.69 7.91 4.66
N CYS A 156 -4.44 7.61 5.04
CA CYS A 156 -3.55 8.60 5.66
C CYS A 156 -3.40 9.84 4.77
N ARG A 157 -3.19 9.64 3.47
CA ARG A 157 -3.07 10.74 2.50
C ARG A 157 -4.35 11.56 2.41
N ALA A 158 -5.50 10.91 2.37
CA ALA A 158 -6.81 11.59 2.35
C ALA A 158 -6.98 12.49 3.60
N ALA A 159 -6.65 11.97 4.78
CA ALA A 159 -6.74 12.72 6.03
C ALA A 159 -5.76 13.92 6.06
N VAL A 160 -4.50 13.73 5.65
CA VAL A 160 -3.51 14.82 5.59
C VAL A 160 -3.94 15.90 4.58
N ILE A 161 -4.39 15.52 3.39
CA ILE A 161 -4.89 16.45 2.37
C ILE A 161 -6.10 17.22 2.93
N ALA A 162 -7.06 16.53 3.54
CA ALA A 162 -8.25 17.12 4.12
C ALA A 162 -7.89 18.18 5.19
N ILE A 163 -7.01 17.85 6.12
CA ILE A 163 -6.57 18.77 7.18
C ILE A 163 -5.85 19.99 6.57
N ARG A 164 -4.93 19.77 5.60
CA ARG A 164 -4.20 20.86 4.93
C ARG A 164 -5.12 21.80 4.11
N GLU A 165 -6.24 21.30 3.62
CA GLU A 165 -7.24 22.12 2.94
C GLU A 165 -8.10 22.95 3.93
N VAL A 166 -8.09 22.59 5.22
CA VAL A 166 -8.82 23.29 6.28
C VAL A 166 -7.93 24.27 7.05
N CYS A 167 -6.69 23.86 7.42
CA CYS A 167 -5.83 24.64 8.29
C CYS A 167 -4.35 24.28 8.15
N ASP A 168 -3.48 25.10 8.79
CA ASP A 168 -2.01 24.92 8.84
C ASP A 168 -1.51 24.37 10.19
N LEU A 169 -2.38 23.77 11.00
CA LEU A 169 -1.97 23.16 12.25
C LEU A 169 -1.01 21.98 12.03
N PRO A 170 -0.10 21.67 12.98
CA PRO A 170 0.76 20.49 12.87
C PRO A 170 -0.05 19.19 12.75
N ILE A 171 0.46 18.23 11.97
CA ILE A 171 -0.17 16.91 11.75
C ILE A 171 0.82 15.83 12.10
N MET A 172 0.47 14.99 13.08
CA MET A 172 1.15 13.73 13.38
C MET A 172 0.37 12.60 12.70
N VAL A 173 1.08 11.62 12.10
CA VAL A 173 0.44 10.45 11.48
C VAL A 173 1.08 9.19 12.02
N SER A 174 0.29 8.20 12.44
CA SER A 174 0.78 6.89 12.85
C SER A 174 0.00 5.74 12.22
N LEU A 175 0.76 4.74 11.78
CA LEU A 175 0.22 3.53 11.17
C LEU A 175 0.37 2.35 12.13
N THR A 176 -0.46 1.35 11.90
CA THR A 176 -0.42 0.08 12.63
C THR A 176 0.20 -0.99 11.72
N TYR A 177 1.25 -1.64 12.22
CA TYR A 177 1.99 -2.68 11.50
C TYR A 177 1.74 -4.04 12.13
N ASN A 178 1.59 -5.07 11.30
CA ASN A 178 1.52 -6.45 11.73
C ASN A 178 2.91 -6.97 12.16
N GLU A 179 2.97 -8.22 12.62
CA GLU A 179 4.23 -8.86 13.03
C GLU A 179 5.27 -8.98 11.91
N ASP A 180 4.83 -8.96 10.65
CA ASP A 180 5.68 -8.96 9.46
C ASP A 180 6.31 -7.58 9.15
N GLY A 181 6.00 -6.56 9.95
CA GLY A 181 6.48 -5.20 9.75
C GLY A 181 5.77 -4.45 8.62
N ARG A 182 4.61 -4.91 8.15
CA ARG A 182 3.80 -4.23 7.14
C ARG A 182 2.41 -3.92 7.65
N THR A 183 1.77 -2.91 7.06
CA THR A 183 0.34 -2.64 7.31
C THR A 183 -0.52 -3.70 6.63
N LEU A 184 -1.81 -3.76 6.97
CA LEU A 184 -2.77 -4.66 6.32
C LEU A 184 -2.80 -4.50 4.79
N TYR A 185 -2.51 -3.31 4.27
CA TYR A 185 -2.45 -3.01 2.83
C TYR A 185 -1.05 -3.19 2.23
N GLY A 186 -0.08 -3.66 3.02
CA GLY A 186 1.26 -4.01 2.55
C GLY A 186 2.30 -2.89 2.60
N THR A 187 1.96 -1.72 3.15
CA THR A 187 2.90 -0.60 3.27
C THR A 187 3.98 -0.91 4.30
N ASP A 188 5.26 -0.77 3.92
CA ASP A 188 6.39 -0.86 4.86
C ASP A 188 6.66 0.49 5.56
N PRO A 189 7.38 0.49 6.71
CA PRO A 189 7.65 1.68 7.50
C PRO A 189 8.40 2.78 6.73
N ALA A 190 9.38 2.42 5.91
CA ALA A 190 10.15 3.37 5.10
C ALA A 190 9.28 4.05 4.04
N THR A 191 8.45 3.28 3.33
CA THR A 191 7.50 3.81 2.34
C THR A 191 6.52 4.79 2.97
N ALA A 192 5.97 4.48 4.15
CA ALA A 192 5.06 5.38 4.87
C ALA A 192 5.72 6.73 5.18
N VAL A 193 6.94 6.71 5.72
CA VAL A 193 7.71 7.95 6.01
C VAL A 193 7.95 8.75 4.74
N ILE A 194 8.45 8.11 3.67
CA ILE A 194 8.76 8.78 2.39
C ILE A 194 7.55 9.52 1.82
N VAL A 195 6.39 8.88 1.83
CA VAL A 195 5.16 9.46 1.29
C VAL A 195 4.62 10.57 2.19
N LEU A 196 4.45 10.31 3.48
CA LEU A 196 3.76 11.23 4.39
C LEU A 196 4.58 12.48 4.70
N GLN A 197 5.92 12.37 4.88
CA GLN A 197 6.76 13.56 5.03
C GLN A 197 6.78 14.43 3.78
N SER A 198 6.72 13.82 2.59
CA SER A 198 6.68 14.57 1.33
C SER A 198 5.35 15.29 1.14
N LEU A 199 4.25 14.69 1.60
CA LEU A 199 2.91 15.28 1.59
C LEU A 199 2.72 16.39 2.63
N GLY A 200 3.65 16.53 3.58
CA GLY A 200 3.65 17.62 4.55
C GLY A 200 3.12 17.27 5.94
N ALA A 201 3.15 16.00 6.34
CA ALA A 201 3.04 15.62 7.75
C ALA A 201 4.21 16.22 8.54
N ASP A 202 3.97 16.56 9.81
CA ASP A 202 4.98 17.16 10.72
C ASP A 202 5.65 16.13 11.63
N ALA A 203 5.04 14.95 11.80
CA ALA A 203 5.63 13.77 12.40
C ALA A 203 4.97 12.51 11.82
N VAL A 204 5.72 11.41 11.74
CA VAL A 204 5.23 10.11 11.27
C VAL A 204 5.72 9.02 12.21
N GLY A 205 4.93 7.95 12.37
CA GLY A 205 5.36 6.83 13.19
C GLY A 205 4.36 5.68 13.22
N LEU A 206 4.28 5.03 14.37
CA LEU A 206 3.51 3.82 14.56
C LEU A 206 2.83 3.76 15.93
N ASN A 207 1.71 3.09 16.00
CA ASN A 207 0.99 2.86 17.25
C ASN A 207 0.25 1.53 17.25
N CYS A 208 -0.17 1.09 18.45
CA CYS A 208 -1.01 -0.09 18.66
C CYS A 208 -0.35 -1.42 18.21
N SER A 209 -1.16 -2.42 17.83
CA SER A 209 -0.79 -3.72 17.24
C SER A 209 0.10 -4.60 18.12
N THR A 210 1.39 -4.33 18.21
CA THR A 210 2.38 -5.17 18.89
C THR A 210 2.83 -4.58 20.23
N GLY A 211 3.55 -5.37 21.03
CA GLY A 211 4.23 -4.86 22.23
C GLY A 211 5.37 -3.90 21.86
N PRO A 212 5.91 -3.17 22.88
CA PRO A 212 6.85 -2.10 22.61
C PRO A 212 8.17 -2.57 21.98
N GLU A 213 8.66 -3.78 22.27
CA GLU A 213 9.89 -4.33 21.69
C GLU A 213 9.80 -4.51 20.18
N ALA A 214 8.66 -4.97 19.68
CA ALA A 214 8.46 -5.21 18.24
C ALA A 214 8.43 -3.93 17.39
N MET A 215 8.31 -2.75 18.04
CA MET A 215 8.34 -1.46 17.35
C MET A 215 9.75 -0.95 17.06
N ILE A 216 10.81 -1.53 17.64
CA ILE A 216 12.19 -1.03 17.50
C ILE A 216 12.66 -1.13 16.05
N ASP A 217 12.53 -2.29 15.42
CA ASP A 217 12.97 -2.50 14.03
C ASP A 217 12.22 -1.62 13.02
N PRO A 218 10.88 -1.51 13.05
CA PRO A 218 10.14 -0.55 12.22
C PRO A 218 10.59 0.90 12.42
N VAL A 219 10.84 1.33 13.65
CA VAL A 219 11.36 2.69 13.95
C VAL A 219 12.73 2.90 13.31
N GLN A 220 13.64 1.93 13.38
CA GLN A 220 14.96 2.02 12.76
C GLN A 220 14.84 2.12 11.22
N GLN A 221 13.95 1.35 10.59
CA GLN A 221 13.69 1.47 9.17
C GLN A 221 13.15 2.87 8.80
N MET A 222 12.23 3.43 9.60
CA MET A 222 11.75 4.80 9.40
C MET A 222 12.87 5.84 9.53
N ALA A 223 13.74 5.69 10.52
CA ALA A 223 14.82 6.63 10.82
C ALA A 223 15.84 6.79 9.68
N GLU A 224 16.02 5.78 8.85
CA GLU A 224 16.89 5.85 7.67
C GLU A 224 16.42 6.87 6.61
N TYR A 225 15.13 7.20 6.60
CA TYR A 225 14.49 8.05 5.59
C TYR A 225 13.85 9.30 6.16
N ALA A 226 13.64 9.36 7.48
CA ALA A 226 12.91 10.44 8.12
C ALA A 226 13.68 11.76 8.10
N THR A 227 13.05 12.82 7.63
CA THR A 227 13.49 14.23 7.77
C THR A 227 12.58 15.03 8.72
N ILE A 228 11.59 14.36 9.30
CA ILE A 228 10.65 14.86 10.31
C ILE A 228 10.70 13.96 11.54
N PRO A 229 10.25 14.42 12.71
CA PRO A 229 10.24 13.65 13.93
C PRO A 229 9.47 12.32 13.80
N LEU A 230 9.99 11.26 14.47
CA LEU A 230 9.31 9.99 14.57
C LEU A 230 8.51 9.88 15.86
N LEU A 231 7.32 9.25 15.79
CA LEU A 231 6.47 9.00 16.93
C LEU A 231 6.23 7.50 17.17
N ALA A 232 6.05 7.10 18.44
CA ALA A 232 5.64 5.75 18.82
C ALA A 232 4.65 5.75 20.00
N LYS A 233 3.55 4.98 19.86
CA LYS A 233 2.57 4.73 20.97
C LYS A 233 2.33 3.23 21.09
N PRO A 234 3.21 2.46 21.77
CA PRO A 234 3.02 1.02 21.95
C PRO A 234 1.90 0.70 22.95
N ASN A 235 1.36 -0.52 22.84
CA ASN A 235 0.49 -1.11 23.85
C ASN A 235 1.30 -1.48 25.10
N ALA A 236 0.61 -1.66 26.26
CA ALA A 236 1.21 -2.21 27.48
C ALA A 236 1.40 -3.75 27.36
N GLY A 237 2.05 -4.18 26.27
CA GLY A 237 2.19 -5.59 25.87
C GLY A 237 1.06 -6.07 24.98
N MET A 238 1.05 -7.38 24.69
CA MET A 238 -0.05 -8.01 23.95
C MET A 238 -1.28 -8.17 24.85
N PRO A 239 -2.50 -8.05 24.31
CA PRO A 239 -3.72 -8.31 25.06
C PRO A 239 -3.82 -9.80 25.42
N GLU A 240 -4.08 -10.10 26.67
CA GLU A 240 -4.38 -11.43 27.18
C GLU A 240 -5.78 -11.43 27.78
N LEU A 241 -6.50 -12.52 27.58
CA LEU A 241 -7.82 -12.66 28.20
C LEU A 241 -7.67 -13.38 29.54
N CYS A 242 -8.13 -12.76 30.62
CA CYS A 242 -8.17 -13.34 31.96
C CYS A 242 -9.59 -13.19 32.53
N ASP A 243 -10.26 -14.30 32.83
CA ASP A 243 -11.62 -14.33 33.41
C ASP A 243 -12.63 -13.46 32.61
N GLY A 244 -12.50 -13.47 31.28
CA GLY A 244 -13.38 -12.71 30.39
C GLY A 244 -13.09 -11.21 30.28
N VAL A 245 -11.95 -10.74 30.81
CA VAL A 245 -11.51 -9.34 30.76
C VAL A 245 -10.18 -9.27 30.01
N THR A 246 -10.07 -8.35 29.08
CA THR A 246 -8.78 -8.09 28.39
C THR A 246 -7.81 -7.43 29.36
N VAL A 247 -6.66 -8.07 29.58
CA VAL A 247 -5.61 -7.63 30.50
C VAL A 247 -4.32 -7.40 29.71
N TYR A 248 -3.60 -6.35 30.08
CA TYR A 248 -2.26 -6.05 29.58
C TYR A 248 -1.29 -6.21 30.76
N ARG A 249 -0.20 -6.98 30.57
CA ARG A 249 0.68 -7.41 31.66
C ARG A 249 1.96 -6.61 31.82
N THR A 250 2.35 -5.82 30.79
CA THR A 250 3.58 -5.01 30.87
C THR A 250 3.43 -3.99 31.98
N THR A 251 4.36 -4.02 32.94
CA THR A 251 4.36 -3.07 34.05
C THR A 251 4.84 -1.67 33.61
N PRO A 252 4.53 -0.60 34.39
CA PRO A 252 5.05 0.75 34.08
C PRO A 252 6.56 0.82 33.93
N GLU A 253 7.33 0.06 34.74
CA GLU A 253 8.79 0.03 34.70
C GLU A 253 9.33 -0.67 33.45
N GLU A 254 8.74 -1.79 33.08
CA GLU A 254 9.09 -2.51 31.85
C GLU A 254 8.76 -1.66 30.63
N PHE A 255 7.56 -1.08 30.58
CA PHE A 255 7.14 -0.16 29.53
C PHE A 255 8.11 1.01 29.36
N ALA A 256 8.49 1.66 30.44
CA ALA A 256 9.43 2.77 30.44
C ALA A 256 10.84 2.35 29.96
N SER A 257 11.29 1.14 30.34
CA SER A 257 12.59 0.61 29.91
C SER A 257 12.66 0.43 28.39
N VAL A 258 11.58 -0.10 27.78
CA VAL A 258 11.54 -0.24 26.32
C VAL A 258 11.26 1.10 25.64
N GLY A 259 10.49 1.99 26.26
CA GLY A 259 10.33 3.36 25.81
C GLY A 259 11.65 4.10 25.62
N ALA A 260 12.60 3.88 26.54
CA ALA A 260 13.96 4.43 26.41
C ALA A 260 14.69 3.88 25.17
N LYS A 261 14.57 2.59 24.87
CA LYS A 261 15.17 1.99 23.65
C LYS A 261 14.54 2.54 22.37
N LEU A 262 13.23 2.82 22.37
CA LEU A 262 12.56 3.46 21.23
C LEU A 262 13.09 4.88 21.00
N VAL A 263 13.32 5.66 22.05
CA VAL A 263 13.97 6.98 21.94
C VAL A 263 15.40 6.85 21.42
N GLU A 264 16.18 5.86 21.88
CA GLU A 264 17.52 5.55 21.35
C GLU A 264 17.47 5.14 19.86
N ALA A 265 16.40 4.47 19.42
CA ALA A 265 16.20 4.08 18.02
C ALA A 265 15.80 5.26 17.11
N GLY A 266 15.44 6.44 17.66
CA GLY A 266 15.13 7.64 16.89
C GLY A 266 13.77 8.27 17.15
N VAL A 267 12.96 7.71 18.07
CA VAL A 267 11.65 8.30 18.42
C VAL A 267 11.85 9.60 19.20
N ALA A 268 11.19 10.65 18.74
CA ALA A 268 11.18 11.97 19.39
C ALA A 268 9.86 12.28 20.13
N ILE A 269 8.79 11.57 19.76
CA ILE A 269 7.44 11.74 20.32
C ILE A 269 6.96 10.37 20.79
N ILE A 270 6.69 10.21 22.09
CA ILE A 270 6.40 8.90 22.66
C ILE A 270 5.25 8.95 23.66
N GLY A 271 4.40 7.93 23.64
CA GLY A 271 3.27 7.77 24.57
C GLY A 271 2.87 6.32 24.74
N GLY A 272 1.63 6.09 25.10
CA GLY A 272 1.09 4.76 25.24
C GLY A 272 -0.22 4.58 24.48
N CYS A 273 -0.49 3.35 24.02
CA CYS A 273 -1.75 2.94 23.42
C CYS A 273 -2.48 1.96 24.36
N CYS A 274 -3.17 0.98 23.87
CA CYS A 274 -4.03 0.09 24.63
C CYS A 274 -3.36 -0.48 25.90
N GLY A 275 -4.12 -0.54 26.99
CA GLY A 275 -3.65 -1.05 28.30
C GLY A 275 -2.82 -0.10 29.13
N THR A 276 -2.25 0.97 28.57
CA THR A 276 -1.44 1.93 29.35
C THR A 276 -2.30 2.80 30.27
N THR A 277 -1.72 3.23 31.37
CA THR A 277 -2.36 4.04 32.42
C THR A 277 -1.52 5.28 32.71
N PRO A 278 -2.02 6.24 33.51
CA PRO A 278 -1.20 7.38 33.96
C PRO A 278 0.12 6.98 34.63
N GLU A 279 0.15 5.84 35.31
CA GLU A 279 1.37 5.31 35.96
C GLU A 279 2.43 4.91 34.92
N HIS A 280 2.02 4.30 33.78
CA HIS A 280 2.91 3.99 32.65
C HIS A 280 3.51 5.28 32.05
N ILE A 281 2.70 6.31 31.86
CA ILE A 281 3.17 7.60 31.31
C ILE A 281 4.10 8.32 32.30
N CYS A 282 3.80 8.25 33.61
CA CYS A 282 4.68 8.79 34.63
C CYS A 282 6.06 8.11 34.62
N ALA A 283 6.09 6.77 34.59
CA ALA A 283 7.36 6.01 34.54
C ALA A 283 8.11 6.31 33.23
N LEU A 284 7.41 6.35 32.11
CA LEU A 284 7.97 6.71 30.80
C LEU A 284 8.61 8.12 30.84
N LYS A 285 7.89 9.12 31.36
CA LYS A 285 8.40 10.49 31.48
C LYS A 285 9.67 10.56 32.34
N GLN A 286 9.72 9.78 33.41
CA GLN A 286 10.93 9.72 34.28
C GLN A 286 12.12 9.10 33.53
N ALA A 287 11.87 8.05 32.71
CA ALA A 287 12.93 7.37 31.99
C ALA A 287 13.48 8.20 30.82
N VAL A 288 12.59 8.82 30.00
CA VAL A 288 13.01 9.45 28.75
C VAL A 288 13.06 10.97 28.76
N GLY A 289 12.46 11.63 29.76
CA GLY A 289 12.27 13.09 29.76
C GLY A 289 13.57 13.93 29.72
N SER A 290 14.72 13.36 30.08
CA SER A 290 16.02 13.99 29.98
C SER A 290 16.95 13.39 28.91
N MET A 291 16.48 12.44 28.14
CA MET A 291 17.25 11.85 27.04
C MET A 291 17.42 12.85 25.89
N PRO A 292 18.54 12.79 25.17
CA PRO A 292 18.69 13.61 23.96
C PRO A 292 17.72 13.16 22.86
N VAL A 293 17.25 14.11 22.09
CA VAL A 293 16.44 13.81 20.88
C VAL A 293 17.38 13.44 19.74
N HIS A 294 17.07 12.35 19.06
CA HIS A 294 17.71 12.06 17.78
C HIS A 294 17.14 13.00 16.71
N MET A 295 18.02 13.82 16.14
CA MET A 295 17.60 14.73 15.07
C MET A 295 17.37 13.95 13.78
N PRO A 296 16.27 14.20 13.08
CA PRO A 296 16.03 13.61 11.75
C PRO A 296 17.13 13.97 10.74
N LEU A 297 17.17 13.27 9.62
CA LEU A 297 18.08 13.59 8.51
C LEU A 297 17.90 15.05 8.09
N THR A 298 19.00 15.73 7.80
CA THR A 298 18.95 17.14 7.35
C THR A 298 18.58 17.28 5.87
N LYS A 299 18.71 16.21 5.10
CA LYS A 299 18.40 16.17 3.68
C LYS A 299 17.55 14.96 3.34
N LYS A 300 16.51 15.17 2.58
CA LYS A 300 15.73 14.08 1.97
C LYS A 300 16.60 13.25 1.03
N ARG A 301 16.28 11.96 0.92
CA ARG A 301 16.77 11.12 -0.18
C ARG A 301 15.88 11.32 -1.41
N ARG A 302 16.39 11.04 -2.61
CA ARG A 302 15.63 11.07 -3.85
C ARG A 302 14.83 9.79 -3.99
N MET A 303 13.60 9.80 -3.51
CA MET A 303 12.76 8.61 -3.40
C MET A 303 11.48 8.77 -4.21
N LEU A 304 11.13 7.77 -4.98
CA LEU A 304 9.75 7.56 -5.47
C LEU A 304 9.12 6.42 -4.67
N ALA A 305 7.81 6.43 -4.56
CA ALA A 305 7.10 5.37 -3.86
C ALA A 305 5.74 5.06 -4.51
N SER A 306 5.35 3.81 -4.49
CA SER A 306 3.96 3.37 -4.59
C SER A 306 3.35 3.30 -3.18
N GLU A 307 2.24 2.60 -3.01
CA GLU A 307 1.67 2.33 -1.69
C GLU A 307 2.51 1.32 -0.88
N ARG A 308 3.20 0.40 -1.57
CA ARG A 308 3.81 -0.80 -0.97
C ARG A 308 5.32 -0.91 -1.10
N MET A 309 5.93 -0.11 -1.97
CA MET A 309 7.38 -0.11 -2.16
C MET A 309 7.91 1.28 -2.52
N HIS A 310 9.20 1.45 -2.37
CA HIS A 310 9.91 2.68 -2.72
C HIS A 310 11.16 2.39 -3.57
N VAL A 311 11.59 3.39 -4.33
CA VAL A 311 12.76 3.34 -5.21
C VAL A 311 13.63 4.56 -4.97
N GLU A 312 14.92 4.34 -4.67
CA GLU A 312 15.91 5.42 -4.49
C GLU A 312 16.63 5.74 -5.80
N ILE A 313 16.67 7.02 -6.15
CA ILE A 313 17.40 7.55 -7.31
C ILE A 313 18.75 8.08 -6.86
N ARG A 314 19.83 7.31 -7.09
CA ARG A 314 21.19 7.70 -6.74
C ARG A 314 22.01 8.03 -7.99
N LEU A 315 22.87 9.07 -7.90
CA LEU A 315 23.71 9.51 -9.02
C LEU A 315 24.64 8.40 -9.53
N ASP A 316 25.22 7.63 -8.61
CA ASP A 316 26.12 6.52 -8.90
C ASP A 316 25.46 5.15 -8.64
N GLY A 317 24.14 5.12 -8.48
CA GLY A 317 23.35 3.89 -8.27
C GLY A 317 23.14 3.11 -9.57
N LYS A 318 22.37 2.01 -9.46
CA LYS A 318 21.94 1.22 -10.62
C LYS A 318 21.24 2.10 -11.64
N PHE A 319 21.47 1.81 -12.94
CA PHE A 319 20.69 2.43 -14.01
C PHE A 319 19.21 1.97 -13.91
N MET A 320 18.28 2.90 -14.12
CA MET A 320 16.86 2.60 -13.99
C MET A 320 16.11 2.82 -15.30
N VAL A 321 15.06 2.02 -15.51
CA VAL A 321 14.17 2.14 -16.66
C VAL A 321 12.78 2.55 -16.21
N ILE A 322 12.28 3.64 -16.79
CA ILE A 322 10.89 4.07 -16.73
C ILE A 322 10.20 3.45 -17.95
N GLY A 323 9.25 2.57 -17.71
CA GLY A 323 8.54 1.84 -18.76
C GLY A 323 7.61 2.75 -19.57
N GLU A 324 7.80 2.86 -20.89
CA GLU A 324 7.09 3.81 -21.78
C GLU A 324 5.86 3.23 -22.50
N ARG A 325 5.46 1.98 -22.19
CA ARG A 325 4.47 1.30 -23.04
C ARG A 325 3.03 1.75 -22.82
N ILE A 326 2.70 2.26 -21.63
CA ILE A 326 1.35 2.76 -21.30
C ILE A 326 1.18 4.18 -21.84
N ASN A 327 1.13 4.28 -23.17
CA ASN A 327 0.96 5.53 -23.92
C ASN A 327 0.28 5.21 -25.24
N PRO A 328 -0.91 5.78 -25.56
CA PRO A 328 -1.68 5.49 -26.76
C PRO A 328 -1.06 6.00 -28.06
N THR A 329 -0.04 6.88 -27.98
CA THR A 329 0.58 7.46 -29.18
C THR A 329 1.12 6.39 -30.12
N GLY A 330 0.59 6.33 -31.35
CA GLY A 330 0.98 5.36 -32.37
C GLY A 330 0.46 3.93 -32.18
N LYS A 331 -0.26 3.62 -31.09
CA LYS A 331 -0.74 2.26 -30.75
C LYS A 331 -2.25 2.10 -31.02
N LYS A 332 -2.61 1.80 -32.27
CA LYS A 332 -4.02 1.72 -32.72
C LYS A 332 -4.89 0.77 -31.89
N LYS A 333 -4.34 -0.37 -31.43
CA LYS A 333 -5.09 -1.35 -30.62
C LYS A 333 -5.42 -0.77 -29.23
N LEU A 334 -4.44 -0.18 -28.55
CA LEU A 334 -4.63 0.50 -27.26
C LEU A 334 -5.65 1.66 -27.41
N GLN A 335 -5.51 2.49 -28.47
CA GLN A 335 -6.47 3.57 -28.74
C GLN A 335 -7.89 3.09 -28.92
N ALA A 336 -8.10 1.94 -29.56
CA ALA A 336 -9.44 1.35 -29.77
C ALA A 336 -10.02 0.90 -28.42
N GLU A 337 -9.24 0.20 -27.61
CA GLU A 337 -9.66 -0.30 -26.30
C GLU A 337 -9.99 0.83 -25.31
N LEU A 338 -9.15 1.87 -25.25
CA LEU A 338 -9.41 3.05 -24.40
C LEU A 338 -10.70 3.79 -24.82
N LYS A 339 -11.05 3.81 -26.10
CA LYS A 339 -12.32 4.39 -26.58
C LYS A 339 -13.55 3.58 -26.15
N GLU A 340 -13.38 2.28 -25.93
CA GLU A 340 -14.41 1.39 -25.41
C GLU A 340 -14.47 1.41 -23.87
N GLY A 341 -13.57 2.17 -23.21
CA GLY A 341 -13.48 2.27 -21.75
C GLY A 341 -12.81 1.07 -21.08
N SER A 342 -12.11 0.21 -21.86
CA SER A 342 -11.37 -0.94 -21.33
C SER A 342 -9.91 -0.58 -21.03
N LEU A 343 -9.37 -1.14 -19.94
CA LEU A 343 -7.97 -0.97 -19.49
C LEU A 343 -7.18 -2.29 -19.47
N SER A 344 -7.70 -3.33 -20.12
CA SER A 344 -7.07 -4.66 -20.12
C SER A 344 -5.66 -4.65 -20.69
N MET A 345 -5.44 -3.93 -21.80
CA MET A 345 -4.09 -3.77 -22.36
C MET A 345 -3.18 -2.94 -21.44
N VAL A 346 -3.73 -1.96 -20.72
CA VAL A 346 -2.95 -1.18 -19.74
C VAL A 346 -2.44 -2.10 -18.63
N ARG A 347 -3.30 -2.95 -18.08
CA ARG A 347 -2.93 -3.98 -17.09
C ARG A 347 -1.84 -4.91 -17.64
N THR A 348 -2.06 -5.49 -18.82
CA THR A 348 -1.07 -6.38 -19.46
C THR A 348 0.27 -5.69 -19.65
N MET A 349 0.26 -4.45 -20.15
CA MET A 349 1.47 -3.67 -20.36
C MET A 349 2.19 -3.32 -19.04
N ALA A 350 1.45 -3.05 -17.96
CA ALA A 350 2.04 -2.80 -16.64
C ALA A 350 2.78 -4.04 -16.15
N THR A 351 2.12 -5.21 -16.14
CA THR A 351 2.74 -6.48 -15.75
C THR A 351 3.95 -6.85 -16.61
N GLU A 352 3.83 -6.77 -17.95
CA GLU A 352 4.95 -7.09 -18.84
C GLU A 352 6.16 -6.18 -18.61
N GLN A 353 5.95 -4.90 -18.31
CA GLN A 353 7.04 -3.97 -18.05
C GLN A 353 7.72 -4.24 -16.72
N GLU A 354 6.97 -4.57 -15.68
CA GLU A 354 7.51 -5.00 -14.38
C GLU A 354 8.33 -6.28 -14.53
N GLU A 355 7.77 -7.32 -15.15
CA GLU A 355 8.45 -8.60 -15.41
C GLU A 355 9.74 -8.46 -16.24
N ASN A 356 9.79 -7.46 -17.15
CA ASN A 356 10.98 -7.17 -17.95
C ASN A 356 11.97 -6.20 -17.29
N GLY A 357 11.70 -5.78 -16.04
CA GLY A 357 12.64 -5.07 -15.19
C GLY A 357 12.55 -3.54 -15.26
N ALA A 358 11.37 -2.97 -15.57
CA ALA A 358 11.09 -1.57 -15.25
C ALA A 358 11.12 -1.36 -13.73
N GLN A 359 11.55 -0.18 -13.29
CA GLN A 359 11.49 0.22 -11.87
C GLN A 359 10.44 1.29 -11.62
N ILE A 360 9.96 1.94 -12.66
CA ILE A 360 8.94 3.01 -12.65
C ILE A 360 8.10 2.80 -13.91
N LEU A 361 6.80 3.12 -13.86
CA LEU A 361 5.93 3.09 -15.03
C LEU A 361 5.48 4.50 -15.41
N ASP A 362 5.72 4.89 -16.64
CA ASP A 362 5.17 6.11 -17.23
C ASP A 362 3.77 5.86 -17.75
N ILE A 363 2.81 6.69 -17.30
CA ILE A 363 1.40 6.59 -17.69
C ILE A 363 0.99 7.86 -18.42
N ASN A 364 0.61 7.71 -19.68
CA ASN A 364 0.07 8.75 -20.53
C ASN A 364 -1.24 8.27 -21.16
N MET A 365 -2.31 9.10 -21.06
CA MET A 365 -3.62 8.82 -21.64
C MET A 365 -4.03 9.84 -22.70
N GLY A 366 -3.08 10.68 -23.16
CA GLY A 366 -3.30 11.75 -24.13
C GLY A 366 -3.69 11.23 -25.51
N MET A 367 -4.99 11.29 -25.85
CA MET A 367 -5.50 10.97 -27.17
C MET A 367 -6.86 11.64 -27.43
N ASN A 368 -7.15 11.87 -28.71
CA ASN A 368 -8.46 12.42 -29.11
C ASN A 368 -9.59 11.40 -28.97
N GLY A 369 -10.74 11.87 -28.52
CA GLY A 369 -11.99 11.11 -28.51
C GLY A 369 -12.27 10.30 -27.24
N ILE A 370 -11.58 10.63 -26.16
CA ILE A 370 -11.84 10.15 -24.78
C ILE A 370 -11.81 11.34 -23.81
N ASP A 371 -12.35 11.15 -22.62
CA ASP A 371 -12.09 12.01 -21.47
C ASP A 371 -10.73 11.61 -20.88
N GLU A 372 -9.68 12.37 -21.22
CA GLU A 372 -8.30 12.06 -20.79
C GLU A 372 -8.19 12.08 -19.26
N LYS A 373 -8.89 13.00 -18.58
CA LYS A 373 -8.83 13.10 -17.11
C LYS A 373 -9.39 11.84 -16.45
N GLN A 374 -10.61 11.45 -16.82
CA GLN A 374 -11.23 10.25 -16.26
C GLN A 374 -10.40 9.01 -16.60
N MET A 375 -9.93 8.90 -17.84
CA MET A 375 -9.11 7.75 -18.26
C MET A 375 -7.78 7.68 -17.51
N MET A 376 -7.16 8.82 -17.17
CA MET A 376 -5.94 8.86 -16.35
C MET A 376 -6.21 8.35 -14.94
N LEU A 377 -7.32 8.77 -14.31
CA LEU A 377 -7.69 8.30 -12.98
C LEU A 377 -7.98 6.80 -12.97
N ASP A 378 -8.74 6.32 -13.93
CA ASP A 378 -9.06 4.90 -14.09
C ASP A 378 -7.79 4.05 -14.33
N ALA A 379 -6.87 4.55 -15.15
CA ALA A 379 -5.59 3.90 -15.41
C ALA A 379 -4.70 3.83 -14.15
N ILE A 380 -4.70 4.87 -13.32
CA ILE A 380 -3.96 4.86 -12.03
C ILE A 380 -4.54 3.78 -11.11
N TYR A 381 -5.86 3.71 -10.93
CA TYR A 381 -6.51 2.67 -10.14
C TYR A 381 -6.20 1.26 -10.67
N GLU A 382 -6.26 1.09 -11.98
CA GLU A 382 -5.97 -0.20 -12.64
C GLU A 382 -4.52 -0.63 -12.42
N VAL A 383 -3.55 0.27 -12.66
CA VAL A 383 -2.11 -0.04 -12.57
C VAL A 383 -1.69 -0.26 -11.12
N THR A 384 -2.12 0.58 -10.17
CA THR A 384 -1.77 0.44 -8.75
C THR A 384 -2.37 -0.80 -8.09
N SER A 385 -3.48 -1.32 -8.65
CA SER A 385 -4.06 -2.61 -8.24
C SER A 385 -3.35 -3.81 -8.88
N THR A 386 -2.57 -3.59 -9.94
CA THR A 386 -1.95 -4.66 -10.74
C THR A 386 -0.49 -4.88 -10.38
N VAL A 387 0.29 -3.80 -10.19
CA VAL A 387 1.73 -3.82 -9.92
C VAL A 387 2.09 -2.86 -8.78
N ASP A 388 3.23 -3.11 -8.15
CA ASP A 388 3.69 -2.29 -7.03
C ASP A 388 4.67 -1.17 -7.42
N LEU A 389 4.98 -1.01 -8.71
CA LEU A 389 5.96 -0.01 -9.17
C LEU A 389 5.47 1.42 -8.97
N PRO A 390 6.35 2.36 -8.58
CA PRO A 390 6.04 3.80 -8.59
C PRO A 390 5.68 4.30 -9.98
N LEU A 391 4.82 5.33 -10.03
CA LEU A 391 4.32 5.91 -11.28
C LEU A 391 5.00 7.23 -11.64
N CYS A 392 5.22 7.39 -12.94
CA CYS A 392 5.52 8.64 -13.61
C CYS A 392 4.23 9.11 -14.31
N ILE A 393 3.69 10.26 -13.88
CA ILE A 393 2.45 10.82 -14.40
C ILE A 393 2.77 11.76 -15.55
N ASP A 394 2.39 11.36 -16.77
CA ASP A 394 2.69 12.10 -18.00
C ASP A 394 1.40 12.67 -18.62
N SER A 395 1.25 13.98 -18.56
CA SER A 395 0.23 14.74 -19.28
C SER A 395 0.70 16.16 -19.60
N SER A 396 0.20 16.73 -20.69
CA SER A 396 0.41 18.14 -21.00
C SER A 396 -0.50 19.07 -20.19
N HIS A 397 -1.58 18.56 -19.57
CA HIS A 397 -2.59 19.30 -18.87
C HIS A 397 -2.37 19.34 -17.36
N VAL A 398 -2.29 20.54 -16.79
CA VAL A 398 -2.03 20.76 -15.36
C VAL A 398 -3.12 20.16 -14.47
N ASP A 399 -4.37 20.33 -14.84
CA ASP A 399 -5.53 19.83 -14.08
C ASP A 399 -5.64 18.29 -14.08
N ILE A 400 -5.17 17.62 -15.14
CA ILE A 400 -5.08 16.15 -15.18
C ILE A 400 -3.99 15.66 -14.25
N ILE A 401 -2.82 16.29 -14.27
CA ILE A 401 -1.72 15.95 -13.36
C ILE A 401 -2.15 16.18 -11.91
N GLU A 402 -2.81 17.30 -11.58
CA GLU A 402 -3.29 17.55 -10.22
C GLU A 402 -4.27 16.46 -9.75
N ALA A 403 -5.26 16.13 -10.59
CA ALA A 403 -6.22 15.07 -10.26
C ALA A 403 -5.55 13.70 -10.07
N ALA A 404 -4.57 13.37 -10.91
CA ALA A 404 -3.79 12.14 -10.80
C ALA A 404 -2.96 12.09 -9.51
N LEU A 405 -2.22 13.15 -9.18
CA LEU A 405 -1.42 13.25 -7.96
C LEU A 405 -2.28 13.16 -6.70
N ARG A 406 -3.49 13.67 -6.75
CA ARG A 406 -4.43 13.68 -5.62
C ARG A 406 -4.82 12.26 -5.21
N ILE A 407 -5.16 11.39 -6.17
CA ILE A 407 -5.59 10.01 -5.88
C ILE A 407 -4.44 9.02 -5.80
N TYR A 408 -3.27 9.31 -6.36
CA TYR A 408 -2.15 8.38 -6.39
C TYR A 408 -1.64 8.06 -4.96
N PRO A 409 -1.61 6.80 -4.52
CA PRO A 409 -1.33 6.45 -3.11
C PRO A 409 0.11 6.63 -2.68
N GLY A 410 1.04 6.90 -3.61
CA GLY A 410 2.47 7.00 -3.37
C GLY A 410 3.05 8.40 -3.52
N ARG A 411 4.37 8.44 -3.77
CA ARG A 411 5.12 9.63 -4.17
C ARG A 411 5.50 9.51 -5.65
N ALA A 412 4.76 10.21 -6.52
CA ALA A 412 4.90 10.14 -7.97
C ALA A 412 6.08 10.95 -8.52
N LEU A 413 6.46 10.64 -9.77
CA LEU A 413 7.28 11.47 -10.63
C LEU A 413 6.36 12.19 -11.64
N VAL A 414 6.43 13.51 -11.74
CA VAL A 414 5.66 14.31 -12.71
C VAL A 414 6.47 14.46 -13.99
N ASN A 415 5.90 14.10 -15.13
CA ASN A 415 6.46 14.29 -16.46
C ASN A 415 5.64 15.32 -17.23
N SER A 416 6.06 16.60 -17.33
CA SER A 416 7.26 17.23 -16.84
C SER A 416 7.00 18.71 -16.50
N ILE A 417 7.94 19.36 -15.82
CA ILE A 417 7.89 20.80 -15.53
C ILE A 417 9.02 21.49 -16.31
N SER A 418 8.63 22.45 -17.17
CA SER A 418 9.51 23.31 -17.95
C SER A 418 9.51 24.74 -17.41
N LEU A 419 10.32 25.64 -18.02
CA LEU A 419 10.30 27.06 -17.68
C LEU A 419 9.12 27.82 -18.34
N GLU A 420 8.22 27.14 -19.02
CA GLU A 420 6.99 27.68 -19.53
C GLU A 420 6.15 28.24 -18.39
N LYS A 421 5.58 29.44 -18.57
CA LYS A 421 4.88 30.16 -17.53
C LYS A 421 3.80 29.32 -16.83
N GLU A 422 2.99 28.60 -17.59
CA GLU A 422 1.93 27.76 -17.05
C GLU A 422 2.47 26.66 -16.13
N LYS A 423 3.58 26.01 -16.51
CA LYS A 423 4.19 24.92 -15.74
C LYS A 423 4.83 25.44 -14.45
N ILE A 424 5.56 26.54 -14.54
CA ILE A 424 6.25 27.13 -13.38
C ILE A 424 5.27 27.76 -12.37
N GLU A 425 4.23 28.44 -12.84
CA GLU A 425 3.31 29.16 -11.95
C GLU A 425 2.24 28.27 -11.33
N TYR A 426 1.83 27.21 -12.01
CA TYR A 426 0.74 26.33 -11.54
C TYR A 426 1.19 24.92 -11.23
N LEU A 427 1.93 24.24 -12.11
CA LEU A 427 2.27 22.82 -11.91
C LEU A 427 3.34 22.62 -10.85
N LEU A 428 4.35 23.50 -10.77
CA LEU A 428 5.39 23.39 -9.75
C LEU A 428 4.83 23.51 -8.31
N PRO A 429 3.93 24.45 -7.97
CA PRO A 429 3.24 24.46 -6.67
C PRO A 429 2.38 23.21 -6.42
N ILE A 430 1.74 22.66 -7.45
CA ILE A 430 0.95 21.43 -7.36
C ILE A 430 1.86 20.24 -7.01
N ALA A 431 3.01 20.09 -7.68
CA ALA A 431 3.98 19.05 -7.35
C ALA A 431 4.44 19.16 -5.88
N LYS A 432 4.67 20.37 -5.39
CA LYS A 432 4.99 20.65 -3.97
C LYS A 432 3.85 20.24 -3.05
N LYS A 433 2.61 20.66 -3.37
CA LYS A 433 1.40 20.36 -2.56
C LYS A 433 1.22 18.87 -2.30
N TYR A 434 1.42 18.05 -3.32
CA TYR A 434 1.27 16.58 -3.22
C TYR A 434 2.59 15.82 -2.95
N GLY A 435 3.69 16.54 -2.73
CA GLY A 435 4.98 15.95 -2.37
C GLY A 435 5.66 15.17 -3.50
N ALA A 436 5.25 15.39 -4.75
CA ALA A 436 5.78 14.70 -5.90
C ALA A 436 7.21 15.15 -6.27
N MET A 437 8.00 14.24 -6.88
CA MET A 437 9.19 14.60 -7.65
C MET A 437 8.77 15.01 -9.05
N PHE A 438 9.64 15.70 -9.79
CA PHE A 438 9.36 16.06 -11.17
C PHE A 438 10.57 15.92 -12.11
N ILE A 439 10.26 15.64 -13.36
CA ILE A 439 11.22 15.75 -14.47
C ILE A 439 11.31 17.22 -14.87
N LEU A 440 12.50 17.80 -14.71
CA LEU A 440 12.83 19.12 -15.20
C LEU A 440 13.12 19.04 -16.69
N LEU A 441 12.22 19.59 -17.51
CA LEU A 441 12.38 19.67 -18.97
C LEU A 441 12.95 21.02 -19.33
N PRO A 442 14.17 21.11 -19.91
CA PRO A 442 14.83 22.39 -20.18
C PRO A 442 14.29 23.09 -21.45
N LEU A 443 13.00 23.43 -21.39
CA LEU A 443 12.25 24.25 -22.35
C LEU A 443 11.77 25.56 -21.71
N SER A 444 11.48 26.57 -22.52
CA SER A 444 10.88 27.83 -22.10
C SER A 444 9.75 28.25 -23.07
N ASP A 445 9.10 29.36 -22.78
CA ASP A 445 8.10 29.97 -23.70
C ASP A 445 8.70 30.34 -25.06
N GLU A 446 10.02 30.47 -25.17
CA GLU A 446 10.74 30.69 -26.43
C GLU A 446 10.97 29.38 -27.22
N GLY A 447 10.60 28.24 -26.65
CA GLY A 447 10.77 26.89 -27.23
C GLY A 447 12.06 26.19 -26.83
N LEU A 448 12.67 25.48 -27.79
CA LEU A 448 13.91 24.71 -27.59
C LEU A 448 15.12 25.63 -27.37
N PRO A 449 16.03 25.28 -26.44
CA PRO A 449 17.28 26.03 -26.23
C PRO A 449 18.17 25.98 -27.49
N LYS A 450 18.82 27.08 -27.79
CA LYS A 450 19.69 27.24 -28.97
C LYS A 450 20.98 26.45 -28.84
N ASP A 451 21.48 26.31 -27.63
CA ASP A 451 22.74 25.63 -27.33
C ASP A 451 22.78 25.07 -25.89
N SER A 452 23.85 24.37 -25.54
CA SER A 452 24.05 23.82 -24.19
C SER A 452 24.08 24.92 -23.10
N ALA A 453 24.60 26.11 -23.40
CA ALA A 453 24.72 27.18 -22.42
C ALA A 453 23.33 27.72 -22.03
N GLU A 454 22.44 27.94 -22.99
CA GLU A 454 21.03 28.31 -22.74
C GLU A 454 20.30 27.19 -22.01
N LYS A 455 20.48 25.93 -22.43
CA LYS A 455 19.92 24.75 -21.73
C LYS A 455 20.33 24.72 -20.26
N HIS A 456 21.62 24.88 -19.96
CA HIS A 456 22.15 24.92 -18.60
C HIS A 456 21.58 26.12 -17.79
N GLY A 457 21.35 27.27 -18.46
CA GLY A 457 20.70 28.43 -17.86
C GLY A 457 19.28 28.16 -17.43
N ILE A 458 18.48 27.50 -18.27
CA ILE A 458 17.10 27.09 -17.98
C ILE A 458 17.07 26.11 -16.80
N ILE A 459 17.97 25.10 -16.77
CA ILE A 459 18.05 24.15 -15.66
C ILE A 459 18.30 24.86 -14.34
N ARG A 460 19.26 25.79 -14.28
CA ARG A 460 19.55 26.57 -13.07
C ARG A 460 18.36 27.44 -12.63
N GLU A 461 17.65 28.05 -13.56
CA GLU A 461 16.49 28.90 -13.24
C GLU A 461 15.31 28.11 -12.69
N ILE A 462 14.98 26.93 -13.28
CA ILE A 462 13.92 26.07 -12.75
C ILE A 462 14.30 25.56 -11.36
N LEU A 463 15.56 25.13 -11.13
CA LEU A 463 16.03 24.74 -9.80
C LEU A 463 15.85 25.87 -8.78
N ARG A 464 16.28 27.08 -9.14
CA ARG A 464 16.11 28.28 -8.27
C ARG A 464 14.64 28.56 -7.92
N ARG A 465 13.72 28.38 -8.88
CA ARG A 465 12.27 28.53 -8.65
C ARG A 465 11.73 27.45 -7.73
N ALA A 466 12.18 26.22 -7.88
CA ALA A 466 11.80 25.11 -7.03
C ALA A 466 12.31 25.31 -5.59
N GLU A 467 13.56 25.72 -5.41
CA GLU A 467 14.14 26.03 -4.10
C GLU A 467 13.40 27.16 -3.38
N ALA A 468 12.91 28.17 -4.11
CA ALA A 468 12.15 29.28 -3.54
C ALA A 468 10.81 28.87 -2.91
N ILE A 469 10.25 27.72 -3.29
CA ILE A 469 9.04 27.15 -2.69
C ILE A 469 9.33 25.94 -1.79
N GLY A 470 10.63 25.67 -1.48
CA GLY A 470 11.05 24.59 -0.60
C GLY A 470 11.06 23.20 -1.24
N MET A 471 11.26 23.12 -2.57
CA MET A 471 11.64 21.89 -3.28
C MET A 471 13.14 21.95 -3.59
N GLY A 472 13.88 20.88 -3.27
CA GLY A 472 15.33 20.83 -3.47
C GLY A 472 15.75 19.95 -4.62
N LYS A 473 17.07 19.74 -4.74
CA LYS A 473 17.67 18.81 -5.69
C LYS A 473 17.16 17.37 -5.53
N GLU A 474 16.65 17.05 -4.36
CA GLU A 474 16.11 15.74 -4.00
C GLU A 474 14.72 15.48 -4.63
N ASP A 475 14.09 16.51 -5.15
CA ASP A 475 12.76 16.45 -5.76
C ASP A 475 12.83 16.51 -7.30
N ILE A 476 14.06 16.55 -7.89
CA ILE A 476 14.26 16.87 -9.31
C ILE A 476 15.08 15.81 -10.03
N VAL A 477 14.62 15.47 -11.25
CA VAL A 477 15.35 14.68 -12.26
C VAL A 477 15.40 15.51 -13.55
N VAL A 478 16.56 15.67 -14.20
CA VAL A 478 16.68 16.54 -15.37
C VAL A 478 16.57 15.73 -16.67
N ASP A 479 15.65 16.13 -17.57
CA ASP A 479 15.60 15.57 -18.91
C ASP A 479 16.76 16.12 -19.79
N GLY A 480 17.50 15.21 -20.42
CA GLY A 480 18.58 15.57 -21.36
C GLY A 480 18.10 16.23 -22.66
N LEU A 481 16.79 16.24 -22.90
CA LEU A 481 16.16 16.81 -24.10
C LEU A 481 16.77 16.24 -25.40
N VAL A 482 16.48 14.95 -25.65
CA VAL A 482 17.04 14.20 -26.79
C VAL A 482 16.32 14.58 -28.08
N ALA A 483 17.04 15.27 -28.98
CA ALA A 483 16.60 15.47 -30.36
C ALA A 483 16.99 14.26 -31.24
N THR A 484 16.29 14.12 -32.39
CA THR A 484 16.66 13.07 -33.35
C THR A 484 17.94 13.39 -34.08
N ILE A 485 18.86 12.42 -34.19
CA ILE A 485 20.13 12.59 -34.90
C ILE A 485 19.93 12.89 -36.40
N GLY A 486 18.76 12.49 -36.94
CA GLY A 486 18.40 12.80 -38.32
C GLY A 486 18.17 14.30 -38.60
N ALA A 487 17.70 15.05 -37.57
CA ALA A 487 17.50 16.49 -37.65
C ALA A 487 18.73 17.29 -37.12
N ASN A 488 19.38 16.78 -36.07
CA ASN A 488 20.59 17.39 -35.48
C ASN A 488 21.70 16.35 -35.32
N PRO A 489 22.71 16.37 -36.20
CA PRO A 489 23.86 15.43 -36.12
C PRO A 489 24.64 15.50 -34.81
N LYS A 490 24.51 16.57 -34.02
CA LYS A 490 25.17 16.75 -32.73
C LYS A 490 24.26 16.36 -31.52
N ALA A 491 23.05 15.96 -31.76
CA ALA A 491 22.06 15.70 -30.71
C ALA A 491 22.58 14.79 -29.56
N ALA A 492 23.28 13.72 -29.91
CA ALA A 492 23.88 12.82 -28.93
C ALA A 492 24.95 13.52 -28.06
N LEU A 493 25.85 14.30 -28.70
CA LEU A 493 26.94 15.00 -28.02
C LEU A 493 26.40 16.07 -27.07
N GLU A 494 25.40 16.82 -27.49
CA GLU A 494 24.72 17.84 -26.65
C GLU A 494 24.01 17.19 -25.43
N CYS A 495 23.46 16.00 -25.58
CA CYS A 495 22.91 15.24 -24.47
C CYS A 495 24.00 14.78 -23.50
N PHE A 496 25.12 14.23 -24.00
CA PHE A 496 26.23 13.78 -23.15
C PHE A 496 26.81 14.93 -22.34
N GLU A 497 26.97 16.11 -22.96
CA GLU A 497 27.39 17.34 -22.27
C GLU A 497 26.39 17.71 -21.14
N THR A 498 25.10 17.66 -21.41
CA THR A 498 24.03 17.94 -20.40
C THR A 498 24.07 16.92 -19.26
N PHE A 499 24.20 15.63 -19.54
CA PHE A 499 24.28 14.59 -18.50
C PHE A 499 25.51 14.80 -17.62
N SER A 500 26.66 15.05 -18.23
CA SER A 500 27.89 15.31 -17.48
C SER A 500 27.79 16.58 -16.62
N PHE A 501 27.24 17.66 -17.17
CA PHE A 501 26.97 18.90 -16.43
C PHE A 501 26.03 18.65 -15.21
N CYS A 502 24.91 17.99 -15.43
CA CYS A 502 23.96 17.68 -14.34
C CYS A 502 24.59 16.83 -13.25
N LYS A 503 25.32 15.77 -13.62
CA LYS A 503 25.97 14.89 -12.66
C LYS A 503 27.10 15.58 -11.89
N ASN A 504 28.03 16.24 -12.58
CA ASN A 504 29.30 16.66 -12.01
C ASN A 504 29.26 18.06 -11.40
N GLU A 505 28.43 18.98 -11.94
CA GLU A 505 28.34 20.35 -11.46
C GLU A 505 27.09 20.61 -10.62
N MET A 506 25.94 20.01 -11.03
CA MET A 506 24.66 20.28 -10.39
C MET A 506 24.28 19.23 -9.32
N GLU A 507 24.90 18.05 -9.33
CA GLU A 507 24.55 16.89 -8.49
C GLU A 507 23.06 16.47 -8.66
N LEU A 508 22.58 16.54 -9.92
CA LEU A 508 21.22 16.18 -10.30
C LEU A 508 21.21 14.89 -11.12
N PRO A 509 20.28 13.97 -10.83
CA PRO A 509 20.05 12.80 -11.67
C PRO A 509 19.43 13.23 -12.99
N THR A 510 19.61 12.38 -14.00
CA THR A 510 19.17 12.67 -15.37
C THR A 510 18.30 11.56 -15.94
N VAL A 511 17.38 11.95 -16.81
CA VAL A 511 16.51 11.06 -17.58
C VAL A 511 16.51 11.49 -19.06
N CYS A 512 16.10 10.60 -19.93
CA CYS A 512 15.78 10.96 -21.31
C CYS A 512 14.76 10.01 -21.94
N GLY A 513 13.96 10.52 -22.86
CA GLY A 513 13.18 9.72 -23.81
C GLY A 513 14.09 9.08 -24.83
N LEU A 514 14.54 7.85 -24.54
CA LEU A 514 15.62 7.19 -25.29
C LEU A 514 15.32 7.04 -26.79
N SER A 515 14.09 6.68 -27.09
CA SER A 515 13.64 6.39 -28.46
C SER A 515 13.70 7.58 -29.43
N ASN A 516 13.81 8.82 -28.91
CA ASN A 516 13.85 10.04 -29.73
C ASN A 516 15.11 10.13 -30.58
N ILE A 517 16.29 9.66 -30.08
CA ILE A 517 17.58 9.77 -30.79
C ILE A 517 17.53 9.14 -32.18
N SER A 518 16.81 8.04 -32.34
CA SER A 518 16.77 7.25 -33.57
C SER A 518 15.50 7.45 -34.40
N PHE A 519 14.68 8.46 -34.08
CA PHE A 519 13.40 8.66 -34.77
C PHE A 519 13.65 8.86 -36.29
N GLY A 520 12.91 8.08 -37.11
CA GLY A 520 13.01 8.09 -38.55
C GLY A 520 14.17 7.27 -39.14
N LEU A 521 15.01 6.64 -38.30
CA LEU A 521 16.10 5.77 -38.80
C LEU A 521 15.63 4.31 -38.94
N PRO A 522 16.26 3.53 -39.86
CA PRO A 522 16.08 2.09 -39.87
C PRO A 522 16.82 1.43 -38.70
N GLU A 523 16.44 0.19 -38.32
CA GLU A 523 17.13 -0.64 -37.28
C GLU A 523 17.44 0.13 -36.00
N ARG A 524 16.45 0.84 -35.50
CA ARG A 524 16.53 1.77 -34.34
C ARG A 524 17.12 1.16 -33.08
N SER A 525 16.98 -0.15 -32.88
CA SER A 525 17.48 -0.87 -31.72
C SER A 525 19.00 -0.73 -31.53
N TYR A 526 19.78 -0.77 -32.62
CA TYR A 526 21.23 -0.61 -32.54
C TYR A 526 21.63 0.80 -32.13
N VAL A 527 20.98 1.82 -32.70
CA VAL A 527 21.25 3.23 -32.38
C VAL A 527 20.85 3.53 -30.94
N ASN A 528 19.67 3.08 -30.51
CA ASN A 528 19.18 3.26 -29.14
C ASN A 528 20.12 2.61 -28.12
N THR A 529 20.56 1.38 -28.38
CA THR A 529 21.46 0.64 -27.47
C THR A 529 22.84 1.27 -27.38
N ALA A 530 23.41 1.68 -28.51
CA ALA A 530 24.71 2.37 -28.53
C ALA A 530 24.61 3.73 -27.79
N PHE A 531 23.59 4.53 -28.09
CA PHE A 531 23.36 5.80 -27.41
C PHE A 531 23.18 5.60 -25.90
N LEU A 532 22.40 4.62 -25.46
CA LEU A 532 22.21 4.29 -24.05
C LEU A 532 23.53 4.01 -23.34
N THR A 533 24.36 3.12 -23.90
CA THR A 533 25.66 2.76 -23.31
C THR A 533 26.55 3.98 -23.14
N MET A 534 26.66 4.82 -24.21
CA MET A 534 27.43 6.06 -24.14
C MET A 534 26.83 7.06 -23.13
N ALA A 535 25.52 7.20 -23.07
CA ALA A 535 24.81 8.11 -22.16
C ALA A 535 25.05 7.72 -20.69
N ILE A 536 24.95 6.43 -20.35
CA ILE A 536 25.25 5.92 -19.00
C ILE A 536 26.70 6.26 -18.62
N GLY A 537 27.64 6.09 -19.53
CA GLY A 537 29.06 6.48 -19.33
C GLY A 537 29.23 7.98 -19.09
N ASN A 538 28.37 8.83 -19.61
CA ASN A 538 28.36 10.28 -19.41
C ASN A 538 27.46 10.76 -18.26
N GLY A 539 26.88 9.86 -17.44
CA GLY A 539 26.14 10.25 -16.24
C GLY A 539 24.62 10.12 -16.30
N LEU A 540 24.07 9.51 -17.36
CA LEU A 540 22.64 9.21 -17.41
C LEU A 540 22.27 8.22 -16.29
N THR A 541 21.26 8.58 -15.48
CA THR A 541 20.80 7.76 -14.35
C THR A 541 19.59 6.91 -14.68
N MET A 542 18.71 7.37 -15.57
CA MET A 542 17.53 6.62 -15.99
C MET A 542 17.10 6.95 -17.43
N ALA A 543 16.28 6.09 -18.03
CA ALA A 543 15.66 6.37 -19.34
C ALA A 543 14.20 5.95 -19.38
N ILE A 544 13.38 6.76 -20.06
CA ILE A 544 12.05 6.39 -20.51
C ILE A 544 12.25 5.52 -21.75
N ALA A 545 11.99 4.21 -21.60
CA ALA A 545 12.29 3.22 -22.61
C ALA A 545 11.39 1.99 -22.51
N ASN A 546 11.37 1.16 -23.55
CA ASN A 546 10.66 -0.10 -23.53
C ASN A 546 11.51 -1.22 -22.90
N PRO A 547 11.20 -1.71 -21.68
CA PRO A 547 12.00 -2.74 -21.02
C PRO A 547 11.90 -4.14 -21.69
N SER A 548 10.92 -4.34 -22.58
CA SER A 548 10.84 -5.58 -23.38
C SER A 548 11.90 -5.67 -24.49
N GLN A 549 12.68 -4.61 -24.73
CA GLN A 549 13.81 -4.64 -25.67
C GLN A 549 15.03 -5.28 -25.01
N GLU A 550 15.17 -6.58 -25.18
CA GLU A 550 16.19 -7.39 -24.51
C GLU A 550 17.62 -6.87 -24.73
N LEU A 551 17.97 -6.53 -25.99
CA LEU A 551 19.29 -5.97 -26.33
C LEU A 551 19.61 -4.70 -25.54
N LEU A 552 18.62 -3.81 -25.41
CA LEU A 552 18.73 -2.55 -24.67
C LEU A 552 18.94 -2.80 -23.17
N MET A 553 18.10 -3.66 -22.57
CA MET A 553 18.19 -4.00 -21.15
C MET A 553 19.53 -4.68 -20.83
N ASN A 554 19.96 -5.64 -21.65
CA ASN A 554 21.24 -6.32 -21.44
C ASN A 554 22.42 -5.36 -21.53
N ALA A 555 22.37 -4.37 -22.45
CA ALA A 555 23.39 -3.32 -22.53
C ALA A 555 23.41 -2.41 -21.29
N ALA A 556 22.24 -2.11 -20.70
CA ALA A 556 22.17 -1.35 -19.47
C ALA A 556 22.84 -2.09 -18.30
N PHE A 557 22.52 -3.38 -18.09
CA PHE A 557 23.16 -4.22 -17.06
C PHE A 557 24.69 -4.35 -17.27
N ALA A 558 25.11 -4.53 -18.52
CA ALA A 558 26.53 -4.61 -18.87
C ALA A 558 27.26 -3.27 -18.62
N SER A 559 26.59 -2.13 -18.91
CA SER A 559 27.15 -0.81 -18.65
C SER A 559 27.35 -0.55 -17.16
N ASP A 560 26.37 -0.94 -16.33
CA ASP A 560 26.48 -0.84 -14.87
C ASP A 560 27.65 -1.67 -14.34
N MET A 561 27.85 -2.89 -14.86
CA MET A 561 28.97 -3.76 -14.49
C MET A 561 30.33 -3.16 -14.90
N LEU A 562 30.42 -2.61 -16.10
CA LEU A 562 31.66 -1.96 -16.60
C LEU A 562 32.01 -0.70 -15.79
N LEU A 563 31.03 -0.01 -15.23
CA LEU A 563 31.20 1.15 -14.36
C LEU A 563 31.36 0.79 -12.89
N ASN A 564 31.43 -0.50 -12.56
CA ASN A 564 31.59 -1.03 -11.20
C ASN A 564 30.58 -0.43 -10.20
N LYS A 565 29.31 -0.34 -10.64
CA LYS A 565 28.22 0.12 -9.76
C LYS A 565 27.87 -0.96 -8.74
N GLU A 566 27.21 -0.56 -7.65
CA GLU A 566 26.85 -1.44 -6.54
C GLU A 566 26.08 -2.69 -7.02
N GLU A 567 26.52 -3.87 -6.57
CA GLU A 567 25.97 -5.20 -6.92
C GLU A 567 25.78 -5.47 -8.41
N SER A 568 26.49 -4.76 -9.26
CA SER A 568 26.31 -4.82 -10.73
C SER A 568 26.67 -6.18 -11.32
N ASP A 569 27.63 -6.90 -10.74
CA ASP A 569 28.01 -8.26 -11.11
C ASP A 569 26.89 -9.26 -10.77
N ILE A 570 26.33 -9.22 -9.57
CA ILE A 570 25.22 -10.06 -9.12
C ILE A 570 23.98 -9.81 -10.01
N ARG A 571 23.66 -8.54 -10.26
CA ARG A 571 22.52 -8.16 -11.11
C ARG A 571 22.69 -8.62 -12.54
N TYR A 572 23.89 -8.48 -13.11
CA TYR A 572 24.19 -8.95 -14.46
C TYR A 572 24.07 -10.48 -14.58
N ILE A 573 24.67 -11.23 -13.64
CA ILE A 573 24.59 -12.68 -13.61
C ILE A 573 23.13 -13.14 -13.44
N GLY A 574 22.39 -12.53 -12.52
CA GLY A 574 20.97 -12.83 -12.32
C GLY A 574 20.14 -12.59 -13.58
N ARG A 575 20.40 -11.50 -14.32
CA ARG A 575 19.74 -11.23 -15.60
C ARG A 575 20.06 -12.30 -16.65
N MET A 576 21.33 -12.72 -16.76
CA MET A 576 21.74 -13.75 -17.73
C MET A 576 21.12 -15.12 -17.40
N ASN A 577 21.04 -15.49 -16.13
CA ASN A 577 20.37 -16.71 -15.68
C ASN A 577 18.88 -16.68 -16.04
N TYR A 578 18.18 -15.59 -15.71
CA TYR A 578 16.77 -15.39 -16.08
C TYR A 578 16.52 -15.55 -17.58
N LEU A 579 17.39 -14.97 -18.42
CA LEU A 579 17.27 -15.11 -19.88
C LEU A 579 17.54 -16.53 -20.35
N SER A 580 18.50 -17.24 -19.72
CA SER A 580 18.77 -18.65 -20.03
C SER A 580 17.55 -19.52 -19.75
N GLU A 581 16.91 -19.34 -18.59
CA GLU A 581 15.69 -20.05 -18.21
C GLU A 581 14.50 -19.70 -19.14
N LYS A 582 14.34 -18.43 -19.49
CA LYS A 582 13.28 -17.95 -20.39
C LYS A 582 13.42 -18.51 -21.82
N HIS A 583 14.66 -18.82 -22.24
CA HIS A 583 14.95 -19.34 -23.57
C HIS A 583 15.16 -20.87 -23.58
N GLU A 584 15.13 -21.58 -22.46
CA GLU A 584 15.11 -23.03 -22.38
C GLU A 584 13.84 -23.57 -23.07
N GLY A 585 14.02 -24.09 -24.28
CA GLY A 585 12.92 -24.62 -25.11
C GLY A 585 12.77 -23.92 -26.46
N MET A 586 13.42 -22.78 -26.70
CA MET A 586 13.56 -22.18 -28.02
C MET A 586 14.91 -22.58 -28.63
N GLU A 587 14.90 -23.36 -29.73
CA GLU A 587 16.11 -23.62 -30.53
C GLU A 587 16.68 -22.31 -31.12
N HIS A 588 17.36 -21.54 -30.32
CA HIS A 588 18.25 -20.49 -30.76
C HIS A 588 19.68 -20.82 -30.38
N VAL A 589 20.45 -21.17 -31.39
CA VAL A 589 21.90 -21.34 -31.34
C VAL A 589 22.54 -20.02 -30.84
N TRP A 590 22.73 -19.92 -29.52
CA TRP A 590 23.66 -18.94 -28.98
C TRP A 590 25.08 -19.41 -29.27
N VAL A 591 25.72 -18.80 -30.27
CA VAL A 591 27.16 -19.02 -30.49
C VAL A 591 27.91 -18.10 -29.53
N PRO A 592 28.66 -18.62 -28.53
CA PRO A 592 29.55 -17.82 -27.74
C PRO A 592 30.58 -17.21 -28.64
N VAL A 593 30.68 -15.89 -28.69
CA VAL A 593 31.80 -15.19 -29.39
C VAL A 593 33.06 -15.48 -28.61
N GLY A 594 33.80 -16.52 -29.00
CA GLY A 594 35.06 -16.84 -28.34
C GLY A 594 35.77 -18.17 -28.68
N THR A 595 35.35 -18.93 -29.69
CA THR A 595 36.19 -20.03 -30.19
C THR A 595 36.17 -20.10 -31.71
N ALA A 596 36.97 -19.22 -32.32
CA ALA A 596 37.40 -19.42 -33.71
C ALA A 596 38.47 -20.48 -33.72
N LYS A 597 38.13 -21.75 -34.04
CA LYS A 597 39.00 -22.66 -34.80
C LYS A 597 38.10 -23.65 -35.54
N GLY A 598 38.24 -23.64 -36.86
CA GLY A 598 37.40 -24.33 -37.78
C GLY A 598 37.43 -25.85 -37.71
N ALA A 599 36.31 -26.43 -38.10
CA ALA A 599 36.26 -27.64 -38.92
C ALA A 599 34.84 -27.77 -39.49
N ALA A 600 34.77 -27.73 -40.81
CA ALA A 600 33.60 -28.09 -41.57
C ALA A 600 33.34 -29.61 -41.44
N VAL A 601 32.15 -30.02 -41.11
CA VAL A 601 31.65 -31.38 -41.41
C VAL A 601 30.22 -31.29 -41.96
N LYS A 602 30.11 -31.88 -43.15
CA LYS A 602 28.90 -32.03 -43.93
C LYS A 602 27.86 -33.00 -43.23
N GLY A 603 26.62 -32.70 -43.56
CA GLY A 603 25.44 -33.40 -43.12
C GLY A 603 25.34 -34.87 -43.40
N THR A 604 24.43 -35.51 -42.83
CA THR A 604 23.44 -36.39 -43.51
C THR A 604 22.30 -36.77 -42.53
N ALA A 605 21.15 -36.94 -43.13
CA ALA A 605 19.86 -37.15 -42.53
C ALA A 605 19.61 -38.55 -42.01
N ALA A 606 18.51 -38.65 -41.26
CA ALA A 606 17.57 -39.76 -41.12
C ALA A 606 17.81 -40.83 -40.03
N GLY A 607 16.78 -41.03 -39.24
CA GLY A 607 16.31 -42.36 -38.97
C GLY A 607 15.97 -42.78 -37.54
N GLN A 608 14.67 -42.75 -37.26
CA GLN A 608 13.94 -43.75 -36.50
C GLN A 608 14.09 -43.98 -34.99
N ALA A 609 13.02 -43.67 -34.34
CA ALA A 609 12.19 -44.47 -33.39
C ALA A 609 12.87 -45.57 -32.54
N GLY A 610 12.63 -45.53 -31.29
CA GLY A 610 12.86 -46.67 -30.35
C GLY A 610 12.36 -46.34 -28.94
N ASN A 611 11.23 -46.92 -28.62
CA ASN A 611 10.51 -46.92 -27.35
C ASN A 611 11.34 -47.65 -26.26
N ALA A 612 11.28 -47.19 -25.01
CA ALA A 612 10.86 -47.91 -23.83
C ALA A 612 11.37 -47.36 -22.50
N GLY A 613 10.45 -47.10 -21.61
CA GLY A 613 10.54 -47.63 -20.24
C GLY A 613 11.09 -46.76 -19.13
N GLY A 614 10.22 -46.00 -18.49
CA GLY A 614 10.03 -46.02 -17.04
C GLY A 614 11.16 -45.61 -16.11
N ALA A 615 10.99 -44.43 -15.49
CA ALA A 615 11.05 -44.28 -14.03
C ALA A 615 10.55 -42.90 -13.64
N LYS A 616 9.62 -42.89 -12.73
CA LYS A 616 9.14 -41.68 -12.02
C LYS A 616 10.31 -41.12 -11.21
N ASP A 617 10.53 -39.81 -11.31
CA ASP A 617 10.78 -39.05 -10.08
C ASP A 617 10.41 -37.59 -10.25
N SER A 618 9.91 -37.08 -9.18
CA SER A 618 9.31 -35.84 -8.79
C SER A 618 9.94 -34.52 -9.28
N GLY A 619 9.11 -33.61 -9.80
CA GLY A 619 9.13 -32.24 -9.40
C GLY A 619 9.94 -31.29 -10.25
N ASN A 620 9.31 -30.76 -11.31
CA ASN A 620 9.35 -29.34 -11.68
C ASN A 620 8.16 -29.04 -12.59
N ALA A 621 7.05 -28.58 -11.97
CA ALA A 621 5.86 -28.17 -12.68
C ALA A 621 6.04 -26.73 -13.17
N ASN A 622 6.57 -26.57 -14.38
CA ASN A 622 6.29 -25.43 -15.22
C ASN A 622 5.38 -25.92 -16.35
N GLU A 623 4.21 -26.49 -15.97
CA GLU A 623 3.09 -26.66 -16.88
C GLU A 623 2.59 -25.25 -17.23
N ALA A 624 2.41 -24.97 -18.51
CA ALA A 624 1.85 -23.73 -19.00
C ALA A 624 0.48 -23.50 -18.32
N ARG A 625 0.43 -22.57 -17.36
CA ARG A 625 -0.79 -22.24 -16.61
C ARG A 625 -1.87 -21.79 -17.59
N SER A 626 -3.12 -22.23 -17.39
CA SER A 626 -4.22 -21.82 -18.26
C SER A 626 -4.49 -20.32 -18.16
N ALA A 627 -5.08 -19.73 -19.19
CA ALA A 627 -5.47 -18.32 -19.20
C ALA A 627 -6.48 -18.01 -18.08
N VAL A 628 -7.42 -18.93 -17.82
CA VAL A 628 -8.39 -18.83 -16.70
C VAL A 628 -7.66 -18.79 -15.34
N PHE A 629 -6.73 -19.72 -15.11
CA PHE A 629 -5.92 -19.75 -13.89
C PHE A 629 -5.17 -18.41 -13.69
N THR A 630 -4.50 -17.95 -14.74
CA THR A 630 -3.72 -16.70 -14.70
C THR A 630 -4.60 -15.48 -14.46
N ALA A 631 -5.82 -15.44 -15.03
CA ALA A 631 -6.77 -14.36 -14.83
C ALA A 631 -7.21 -14.26 -13.35
N VAL A 632 -7.46 -15.40 -12.69
CA VAL A 632 -7.78 -15.40 -11.24
C VAL A 632 -6.57 -15.03 -10.42
N LEU A 633 -5.40 -15.64 -10.66
CA LEU A 633 -4.18 -15.36 -9.92
C LEU A 633 -3.83 -13.87 -9.93
N LYS A 634 -3.99 -13.21 -11.08
CA LYS A 634 -3.70 -11.78 -11.26
C LYS A 634 -4.90 -10.86 -10.97
N GLY A 635 -6.03 -11.37 -10.51
CA GLY A 635 -7.23 -10.58 -10.20
C GLY A 635 -7.87 -9.90 -11.42
N ASN A 636 -7.79 -10.50 -12.62
CA ASN A 636 -8.25 -9.89 -13.88
C ASN A 636 -9.75 -10.12 -14.12
N LYS A 637 -10.58 -9.39 -13.35
CA LYS A 637 -12.04 -9.48 -13.39
C LYS A 637 -12.63 -9.23 -14.77
N ASN A 638 -12.03 -8.34 -15.58
CA ASN A 638 -12.58 -7.93 -16.88
C ASN A 638 -12.36 -8.96 -17.98
N HIS A 639 -11.34 -9.82 -17.88
CA HIS A 639 -11.02 -10.85 -18.87
C HIS A 639 -11.49 -12.25 -18.50
N ILE A 640 -11.79 -12.49 -17.23
CA ILE A 640 -12.10 -13.84 -16.76
C ILE A 640 -13.25 -14.48 -17.55
N LEU A 641 -14.29 -13.70 -17.91
CA LEU A 641 -15.43 -14.22 -18.68
C LEU A 641 -15.03 -14.63 -20.09
N ASP A 642 -14.14 -13.92 -20.75
CA ASP A 642 -13.69 -14.26 -22.10
C ASP A 642 -12.80 -15.50 -22.06
N GLU A 643 -11.91 -15.61 -21.07
CA GLU A 643 -11.07 -16.80 -20.89
C GLU A 643 -11.90 -18.05 -20.52
N VAL A 644 -12.93 -17.90 -19.69
CA VAL A 644 -13.87 -18.98 -19.38
C VAL A 644 -14.65 -19.41 -20.64
N LYS A 645 -15.12 -18.47 -21.47
CA LYS A 645 -15.78 -18.78 -22.73
C LYS A 645 -14.84 -19.52 -23.68
N HIS A 646 -13.59 -19.07 -23.83
CA HIS A 646 -12.59 -19.74 -24.65
C HIS A 646 -12.33 -21.17 -24.19
N ALA A 647 -12.25 -21.41 -22.88
CA ALA A 647 -12.09 -22.75 -22.32
C ALA A 647 -13.31 -23.65 -22.62
N LEU A 648 -14.54 -23.12 -22.48
CA LEU A 648 -15.78 -23.81 -22.83
C LEU A 648 -15.83 -24.12 -24.34
N ASP A 649 -15.45 -23.17 -25.21
CA ASP A 649 -15.40 -23.35 -26.67
C ASP A 649 -14.31 -24.37 -27.07
N ALA A 650 -13.25 -24.50 -26.28
CA ALA A 650 -12.23 -25.54 -26.45
C ALA A 650 -12.69 -26.93 -25.99
N GLY A 651 -13.90 -27.05 -25.41
CA GLY A 651 -14.52 -28.30 -25.01
C GLY A 651 -14.34 -28.70 -23.56
N GLU A 652 -13.80 -27.81 -22.72
CA GLU A 652 -13.76 -28.04 -21.27
C GLU A 652 -15.17 -27.92 -20.67
N THR A 653 -15.46 -28.75 -19.68
CA THR A 653 -16.72 -28.64 -18.93
C THR A 653 -16.66 -27.57 -17.86
N PRO A 654 -17.79 -26.98 -17.41
CA PRO A 654 -17.81 -26.07 -16.26
C PRO A 654 -17.13 -26.65 -15.00
N ASP A 655 -17.30 -27.95 -14.74
CA ASP A 655 -16.65 -28.66 -13.63
C ASP A 655 -15.12 -28.73 -13.81
N ASP A 656 -14.63 -28.96 -15.05
CA ASP A 656 -13.18 -28.97 -15.33
C ASP A 656 -12.56 -27.58 -15.10
N ILE A 657 -13.25 -26.52 -15.52
CA ILE A 657 -12.78 -25.14 -15.35
C ILE A 657 -12.73 -24.77 -13.85
N ILE A 658 -13.75 -25.12 -13.08
CA ILE A 658 -13.79 -24.83 -11.64
C ILE A 658 -12.69 -25.59 -10.91
N ASN A 659 -12.65 -26.91 -11.09
CA ASN A 659 -11.74 -27.78 -10.33
C ASN A 659 -10.30 -27.75 -10.87
N GLY A 660 -10.12 -27.59 -12.20
CA GLY A 660 -8.81 -27.58 -12.85
C GLY A 660 -8.11 -26.23 -12.88
N HIS A 661 -8.87 -25.13 -12.83
CA HIS A 661 -8.30 -23.79 -13.02
C HIS A 661 -8.65 -22.81 -11.90
N LEU A 662 -9.94 -22.63 -11.55
CA LEU A 662 -10.35 -21.59 -10.58
C LEU A 662 -9.90 -21.94 -9.16
N ILE A 663 -10.16 -23.16 -8.68
CA ILE A 663 -9.79 -23.59 -7.33
C ILE A 663 -8.25 -23.65 -7.16
N PRO A 664 -7.46 -24.22 -8.07
CA PRO A 664 -6.01 -24.16 -7.95
C PRO A 664 -5.45 -22.73 -7.95
N ALA A 665 -6.04 -21.81 -8.72
CA ALA A 665 -5.59 -20.43 -8.78
C ALA A 665 -5.83 -19.70 -7.44
N ILE A 666 -7.01 -19.82 -6.83
CA ILE A 666 -7.30 -19.14 -5.56
C ILE A 666 -6.51 -19.78 -4.40
N ASN A 667 -6.19 -21.07 -4.47
CA ASN A 667 -5.29 -21.71 -3.51
C ASN A 667 -3.88 -21.12 -3.58
N GLU A 668 -3.34 -20.92 -4.80
CA GLU A 668 -2.04 -20.27 -4.98
C GLU A 668 -2.07 -18.81 -4.49
N VAL A 669 -3.16 -18.07 -4.71
CA VAL A 669 -3.35 -16.74 -4.15
C VAL A 669 -3.28 -16.76 -2.62
N GLY A 670 -3.92 -17.74 -1.97
CA GLY A 670 -3.83 -17.95 -0.51
C GLY A 670 -2.40 -18.23 -0.07
N GLU A 671 -1.67 -19.10 -0.79
CA GLU A 671 -0.26 -19.38 -0.49
C GLU A 671 0.65 -18.15 -0.69
N LEU A 672 0.37 -17.31 -1.68
CA LEU A 672 1.12 -16.08 -1.92
C LEU A 672 0.84 -15.04 -0.84
N PHE A 673 -0.40 -15.01 -0.33
CA PHE A 673 -0.76 -14.19 0.82
C PHE A 673 -0.06 -14.68 2.09
N ASP A 674 -0.09 -16.00 2.39
CA ASP A 674 0.63 -16.60 3.51
C ASP A 674 2.15 -16.36 3.46
N LYS A 675 2.72 -16.33 2.25
CA LYS A 675 4.15 -16.03 2.00
C LYS A 675 4.44 -14.51 1.94
N GLN A 676 3.44 -13.67 2.23
CA GLN A 676 3.54 -12.21 2.23
C GLN A 676 4.00 -11.60 0.88
N LYS A 677 3.70 -12.31 -0.21
CA LYS A 677 3.91 -11.84 -1.59
C LYS A 677 2.68 -11.15 -2.16
N TYR A 678 1.49 -11.54 -1.68
CA TYR A 678 0.23 -10.87 -1.94
C TYR A 678 -0.29 -10.24 -0.65
N PHE A 679 -1.01 -9.13 -0.78
CA PHE A 679 -1.64 -8.41 0.31
C PHE A 679 -3.16 -8.39 0.13
N LEU A 680 -3.88 -7.84 1.08
CA LEU A 680 -5.35 -7.83 1.06
C LEU A 680 -5.94 -7.35 -0.28
N PRO A 681 -5.42 -6.31 -0.94
CA PRO A 681 -5.94 -5.87 -2.25
C PRO A 681 -5.87 -6.95 -3.33
N GLN A 682 -4.74 -7.65 -3.46
CA GLN A 682 -4.57 -8.70 -4.47
C GLN A 682 -5.48 -9.91 -4.15
N LEU A 683 -5.57 -10.29 -2.89
CA LEU A 683 -6.44 -11.38 -2.44
C LEU A 683 -7.91 -11.10 -2.76
N ILE A 684 -8.41 -9.89 -2.48
CA ILE A 684 -9.79 -9.47 -2.78
C ILE A 684 -10.02 -9.42 -4.29
N SER A 685 -9.08 -8.88 -5.06
CA SER A 685 -9.19 -8.80 -6.53
C SER A 685 -9.29 -10.19 -7.16
N SER A 686 -8.46 -11.13 -6.73
CA SER A 686 -8.48 -12.52 -7.19
C SER A 686 -9.78 -13.25 -6.81
N ALA A 687 -10.24 -13.08 -5.57
CA ALA A 687 -11.50 -13.66 -5.09
C ALA A 687 -12.72 -13.12 -5.86
N ASN A 688 -12.76 -11.82 -6.14
CA ASN A 688 -13.82 -11.20 -6.95
C ASN A 688 -13.77 -11.68 -8.41
N THR A 689 -12.58 -11.89 -8.97
CA THR A 689 -12.40 -12.44 -10.32
C THR A 689 -12.95 -13.86 -10.40
N MET A 690 -12.62 -14.71 -9.45
CA MET A 690 -13.16 -16.07 -9.34
C MET A 690 -14.69 -16.06 -9.19
N LYS A 691 -15.23 -15.16 -8.37
CA LYS A 691 -16.69 -15.01 -8.19
C LYS A 691 -17.41 -14.76 -9.50
N VAL A 692 -16.92 -13.84 -10.33
CA VAL A 692 -17.49 -13.54 -11.65
C VAL A 692 -17.49 -14.77 -12.56
N ALA A 693 -16.41 -15.58 -12.55
CA ALA A 693 -16.34 -16.82 -13.31
C ALA A 693 -17.38 -17.85 -12.84
N ILE A 694 -17.50 -18.03 -11.52
CA ILE A 694 -18.46 -18.98 -10.92
C ILE A 694 -19.90 -18.55 -11.23
N GLU A 695 -20.25 -17.29 -11.05
CA GLU A 695 -21.59 -16.76 -11.36
C GLU A 695 -21.99 -17.01 -12.84
N TYR A 696 -21.02 -16.98 -13.76
CA TYR A 696 -21.24 -17.29 -15.16
C TYR A 696 -21.39 -18.80 -15.43
N LEU A 697 -20.60 -19.64 -14.75
CA LEU A 697 -20.60 -21.10 -14.93
C LEU A 697 -21.75 -21.79 -14.18
N GLU A 698 -22.21 -21.23 -13.07
CA GLU A 698 -23.24 -21.84 -12.19
C GLU A 698 -24.53 -22.24 -12.92
N PRO A 699 -25.11 -21.43 -13.85
CA PRO A 699 -26.28 -21.83 -14.63
C PRO A 699 -26.03 -22.98 -15.61
N MET A 700 -24.77 -23.22 -15.98
CA MET A 700 -24.33 -24.23 -16.96
C MET A 700 -23.93 -25.54 -16.28
N LEU A 701 -23.64 -25.49 -14.97
CA LEU A 701 -23.51 -26.71 -14.18
C LEU A 701 -24.84 -27.42 -14.28
N ALA A 702 -24.86 -28.54 -15.01
CA ALA A 702 -26.01 -29.42 -14.96
C ALA A 702 -26.40 -29.56 -13.50
N ARG A 703 -27.70 -29.44 -13.15
CA ARG A 703 -28.20 -29.74 -11.81
C ARG A 703 -27.76 -31.19 -11.48
N SER A 704 -26.48 -31.33 -11.15
CA SER A 704 -26.03 -32.48 -10.44
C SER A 704 -26.65 -32.33 -9.06
N ASP A 705 -27.43 -33.32 -8.64
CA ASP A 705 -27.92 -33.50 -7.27
C ASP A 705 -26.75 -33.65 -6.27
N LYS A 706 -25.69 -32.86 -6.37
CA LYS A 706 -24.67 -32.71 -5.35
C LYS A 706 -25.20 -31.69 -4.35
N GLU A 707 -25.78 -32.23 -3.27
CA GLU A 707 -26.03 -31.43 -2.08
C GLU A 707 -24.77 -30.62 -1.72
N PRO A 708 -24.88 -29.36 -1.26
CA PRO A 708 -23.73 -28.61 -0.79
C PRO A 708 -22.97 -29.43 0.25
N LYS A 709 -21.65 -29.31 0.30
CA LYS A 709 -20.78 -30.07 1.23
C LYS A 709 -21.31 -30.01 2.68
N ALA A 710 -21.71 -28.84 3.15
CA ALA A 710 -22.38 -28.58 4.41
C ALA A 710 -22.96 -27.16 4.42
N THR A 711 -23.89 -26.91 5.34
CA THR A 711 -24.38 -25.56 5.66
C THR A 711 -23.55 -24.97 6.80
N LEU A 712 -23.10 -23.73 6.61
CA LEU A 712 -22.34 -22.95 7.58
C LEU A 712 -23.08 -21.64 7.86
N VAL A 713 -23.01 -21.16 9.11
CA VAL A 713 -23.46 -19.82 9.50
C VAL A 713 -22.25 -18.99 9.85
N VAL A 714 -22.10 -17.80 9.28
CA VAL A 714 -20.95 -16.93 9.53
C VAL A 714 -21.45 -15.55 9.96
N ALA A 715 -20.83 -14.98 10.98
CA ALA A 715 -21.20 -13.67 11.53
C ALA A 715 -20.00 -12.93 12.10
N THR A 716 -20.02 -11.60 12.05
CA THR A 716 -19.24 -10.76 12.96
C THR A 716 -20.06 -10.56 14.23
N VAL A 717 -19.44 -10.81 15.38
CA VAL A 717 -20.12 -10.87 16.67
C VAL A 717 -20.68 -9.52 17.11
N GLU A 718 -21.62 -9.54 18.06
CA GLU A 718 -22.28 -8.35 18.63
C GLU A 718 -21.28 -7.30 19.11
N GLY A 719 -21.52 -6.03 18.73
CA GLY A 719 -20.66 -4.89 19.04
C GLY A 719 -19.46 -4.74 18.13
N ASP A 720 -19.23 -5.66 17.18
CA ASP A 720 -18.14 -5.54 16.18
C ASP A 720 -18.72 -5.29 14.78
N ILE A 721 -18.27 -4.21 14.18
CA ILE A 721 -18.73 -3.74 12.88
C ILE A 721 -17.73 -4.02 11.74
N HIS A 722 -16.57 -4.59 12.07
CA HIS A 722 -15.51 -4.88 11.13
C HIS A 722 -15.76 -6.23 10.46
N ASP A 723 -16.24 -6.22 9.23
CA ASP A 723 -16.68 -7.43 8.52
C ASP A 723 -15.84 -7.82 7.30
N ILE A 724 -14.76 -7.08 7.00
CA ILE A 724 -13.90 -7.31 5.82
C ILE A 724 -13.32 -8.74 5.83
N GLY A 725 -12.70 -9.14 6.93
CA GLY A 725 -12.14 -10.48 7.09
C GLY A 725 -13.22 -11.56 7.00
N LYS A 726 -14.37 -11.33 7.65
CA LYS A 726 -15.53 -12.22 7.59
C LYS A 726 -16.06 -12.39 6.16
N ASN A 727 -16.21 -11.29 5.41
CA ASN A 727 -16.72 -11.33 4.05
C ASN A 727 -15.80 -12.12 3.12
N LEU A 728 -14.47 -12.04 3.34
CA LEU A 728 -13.50 -12.85 2.63
C LEU A 728 -13.64 -14.35 2.95
N VAL A 729 -13.79 -14.71 4.22
CA VAL A 729 -14.04 -16.08 4.65
C VAL A 729 -15.33 -16.63 4.02
N VAL A 730 -16.41 -15.86 4.02
CA VAL A 730 -17.70 -16.22 3.39
C VAL A 730 -17.51 -16.47 1.89
N LEU A 731 -16.81 -15.58 1.19
CA LEU A 731 -16.55 -15.71 -0.23
C LEU A 731 -15.74 -16.98 -0.55
N MET A 732 -14.68 -17.23 0.20
CA MET A 732 -13.87 -18.43 0.01
C MET A 732 -14.67 -19.71 0.29
N LEU A 733 -15.38 -19.80 1.41
CA LEU A 733 -16.18 -20.98 1.76
C LEU A 733 -17.25 -21.26 0.69
N LYS A 734 -17.94 -20.24 0.17
CA LYS A 734 -18.89 -20.39 -0.95
C LYS A 734 -18.20 -20.96 -2.19
N ASN A 735 -17.02 -20.47 -2.53
CA ASN A 735 -16.24 -20.94 -3.66
C ASN A 735 -15.77 -22.40 -3.52
N TYR A 736 -15.60 -22.88 -2.28
CA TYR A 736 -15.25 -24.28 -1.99
C TYR A 736 -16.48 -25.22 -1.92
N GLY A 737 -17.67 -24.74 -2.29
CA GLY A 737 -18.88 -25.54 -2.41
C GLY A 737 -19.68 -25.71 -1.12
N TYR A 738 -19.49 -24.81 -0.15
CA TYR A 738 -20.29 -24.76 1.08
C TYR A 738 -21.52 -23.85 0.89
N HIS A 739 -22.64 -24.24 1.51
CA HIS A 739 -23.79 -23.34 1.65
C HIS A 739 -23.56 -22.41 2.84
N VAL A 740 -23.18 -21.16 2.59
CA VAL A 740 -22.84 -20.20 3.65
C VAL A 740 -23.95 -19.19 3.83
N ILE A 741 -24.50 -19.14 5.03
CA ILE A 741 -25.48 -18.15 5.49
C ILE A 741 -24.69 -17.06 6.22
N ASP A 742 -24.55 -15.91 5.59
CA ASP A 742 -23.88 -14.74 6.14
C ASP A 742 -24.91 -13.88 6.88
N LEU A 743 -24.76 -13.72 8.19
CA LEU A 743 -25.63 -12.91 9.03
C LEU A 743 -25.23 -11.44 9.09
N GLY A 744 -24.09 -11.10 8.49
CA GLY A 744 -23.57 -9.73 8.51
C GLY A 744 -22.70 -9.43 9.73
N LYS A 745 -22.78 -8.18 10.19
CA LYS A 745 -21.99 -7.63 11.30
C LYS A 745 -22.90 -7.27 12.47
N ASP A 746 -22.31 -7.12 13.67
CA ASP A 746 -23.02 -6.77 14.91
C ASP A 746 -24.19 -7.72 15.20
N VAL A 747 -23.90 -9.03 15.18
CA VAL A 747 -24.93 -10.06 15.25
C VAL A 747 -25.02 -10.64 16.67
N PRO A 748 -26.20 -10.54 17.34
CA PRO A 748 -26.40 -11.12 18.67
C PRO A 748 -26.22 -12.63 18.69
N ALA A 749 -25.66 -13.17 19.78
CA ALA A 749 -25.41 -14.60 19.97
C ALA A 749 -26.66 -15.46 19.76
N ASP A 750 -27.83 -15.03 20.26
CA ASP A 750 -29.11 -15.72 20.08
C ASP A 750 -29.46 -15.93 18.61
N LEU A 751 -29.30 -14.89 17.77
CA LEU A 751 -29.62 -14.95 16.36
C LEU A 751 -28.66 -15.89 15.60
N ILE A 752 -27.38 -15.91 15.97
CA ILE A 752 -26.38 -16.80 15.39
C ILE A 752 -26.74 -18.26 15.66
N VAL A 753 -26.99 -18.60 16.93
CA VAL A 753 -27.28 -19.98 17.35
C VAL A 753 -28.65 -20.45 16.85
N ASP A 754 -29.69 -19.60 16.93
CA ASP A 754 -31.02 -19.92 16.41
C ASP A 754 -31.01 -20.20 14.91
N THR A 755 -30.23 -19.39 14.13
CA THR A 755 -30.09 -19.63 12.70
C THR A 755 -29.35 -20.93 12.44
N ALA A 756 -28.26 -21.20 13.15
CA ALA A 756 -27.49 -22.42 12.99
C ALA A 756 -28.35 -23.67 13.28
N MET A 757 -29.18 -23.64 14.33
CA MET A 757 -30.09 -24.74 14.66
C MET A 757 -31.21 -24.91 13.62
N LYS A 758 -31.82 -23.81 13.18
CA LYS A 758 -32.89 -23.80 12.18
C LYS A 758 -32.46 -24.37 10.85
N GLU A 759 -31.27 -23.98 10.41
CA GLU A 759 -30.72 -24.35 9.09
C GLU A 759 -29.87 -25.62 9.15
N ASN A 760 -29.81 -26.31 10.30
CA ASN A 760 -28.96 -27.48 10.55
C ASN A 760 -27.50 -27.25 10.14
N ALA A 761 -26.95 -26.07 10.48
CA ALA A 761 -25.57 -25.75 10.16
C ALA A 761 -24.59 -26.69 10.88
N ARG A 762 -23.56 -27.09 10.18
CA ARG A 762 -22.48 -27.95 10.72
C ARG A 762 -21.35 -27.14 11.36
N VAL A 763 -21.19 -25.90 10.92
CA VAL A 763 -20.15 -25.00 11.45
C VAL A 763 -20.74 -23.60 11.63
N ILE A 764 -20.37 -22.95 12.72
CA ILE A 764 -20.56 -21.53 13.00
C ILE A 764 -19.19 -20.86 12.90
N GLY A 765 -19.03 -19.90 11.99
CA GLY A 765 -17.83 -19.07 11.86
C GLY A 765 -18.03 -17.70 12.49
N LEU A 766 -17.18 -17.33 13.44
CA LEU A 766 -17.25 -16.05 14.15
C LEU A 766 -16.03 -15.20 13.83
N SER A 767 -16.27 -13.90 13.59
CA SER A 767 -15.22 -12.91 13.35
C SER A 767 -15.29 -11.78 14.37
N ALA A 768 -14.14 -11.32 14.86
CA ALA A 768 -13.99 -10.06 15.61
C ALA A 768 -12.64 -9.42 15.34
N LEU A 769 -12.60 -8.11 15.16
CA LEU A 769 -11.38 -7.35 14.94
C LEU A 769 -10.86 -6.68 16.22
N MET A 770 -11.75 -6.35 17.15
CA MET A 770 -11.41 -5.62 18.38
C MET A 770 -11.29 -6.55 19.58
N THR A 771 -10.32 -6.27 20.45
CA THR A 771 -10.17 -6.99 21.73
C THR A 771 -11.36 -6.78 22.66
N THR A 772 -12.12 -5.70 22.48
CA THR A 772 -13.30 -5.37 23.28
C THR A 772 -14.52 -6.20 22.89
N THR A 773 -14.57 -6.70 21.65
CA THR A 773 -15.72 -7.47 21.12
C THR A 773 -15.47 -8.97 21.05
N MET A 774 -14.20 -9.40 21.11
CA MET A 774 -13.84 -10.84 21.04
C MET A 774 -14.54 -11.69 22.10
N MET A 775 -14.89 -11.10 23.25
CA MET A 775 -15.61 -11.79 24.31
C MET A 775 -17.00 -12.28 23.90
N ARG A 776 -17.64 -11.62 22.94
CA ARG A 776 -18.93 -12.06 22.41
C ARG A 776 -18.88 -13.42 21.70
N MET A 777 -17.68 -13.84 21.26
CA MET A 777 -17.49 -15.20 20.74
C MET A 777 -17.71 -16.25 21.83
N LYS A 778 -17.29 -15.97 23.06
CA LYS A 778 -17.52 -16.83 24.22
C LYS A 778 -19.03 -17.01 24.50
N ASP A 779 -19.79 -15.90 24.44
CA ASP A 779 -21.27 -15.95 24.65
C ASP A 779 -21.90 -16.89 23.62
N VAL A 780 -21.47 -16.89 22.37
CA VAL A 780 -21.96 -17.81 21.33
C VAL A 780 -21.56 -19.25 21.64
N VAL A 781 -20.30 -19.52 22.03
CA VAL A 781 -19.82 -20.87 22.37
C VAL A 781 -20.59 -21.44 23.57
N GLU A 782 -20.87 -20.63 24.61
CA GLU A 782 -21.63 -21.04 25.77
C GLU A 782 -23.08 -21.33 25.38
N LEU A 783 -23.70 -20.49 24.57
CA LEU A 783 -25.07 -20.65 24.10
C LEU A 783 -25.26 -21.89 23.20
N VAL A 784 -24.26 -22.20 22.36
CA VAL A 784 -24.22 -23.44 21.55
C VAL A 784 -24.29 -24.66 22.46
N LYS A 785 -23.53 -24.67 23.56
CA LYS A 785 -23.51 -25.77 24.54
C LYS A 785 -24.83 -25.83 25.33
N GLU A 786 -25.34 -24.69 25.79
CA GLU A 786 -26.59 -24.59 26.57
C GLU A 786 -27.80 -25.08 25.77
N ARG A 787 -27.90 -24.70 24.49
CA ARG A 787 -29.03 -25.09 23.62
C ARG A 787 -28.87 -26.46 22.96
N GLY A 788 -27.75 -27.13 23.18
CA GLY A 788 -27.44 -28.43 22.58
C GLY A 788 -27.30 -28.39 21.07
N CYS A 789 -26.84 -27.25 20.53
CA CYS A 789 -26.52 -27.13 19.12
C CYS A 789 -25.29 -27.98 18.76
N THR A 790 -25.35 -28.75 17.66
CA THR A 790 -24.29 -29.68 17.27
C THR A 790 -23.25 -29.04 16.35
N ALA A 791 -23.47 -27.78 15.97
CA ALA A 791 -22.53 -27.07 15.08
C ALA A 791 -21.17 -26.85 15.77
N LYS A 792 -20.09 -27.01 15.00
CA LYS A 792 -18.73 -26.70 15.43
C LYS A 792 -18.49 -25.20 15.38
N VAL A 793 -17.86 -24.62 16.37
CA VAL A 793 -17.58 -23.19 16.42
C VAL A 793 -16.12 -22.93 16.03
N VAL A 794 -15.93 -22.18 14.95
CA VAL A 794 -14.63 -21.73 14.45
C VAL A 794 -14.56 -20.22 14.62
N ILE A 795 -13.45 -19.72 15.15
CA ILE A 795 -13.25 -18.29 15.39
C ILE A 795 -12.03 -17.76 14.65
N GLY A 796 -12.06 -16.47 14.28
CA GLY A 796 -10.96 -15.79 13.62
C GLY A 796 -11.10 -14.26 13.68
N GLY A 797 -10.06 -13.55 13.26
CA GLY A 797 -9.97 -12.09 13.27
C GLY A 797 -8.64 -11.60 13.80
N ALA A 798 -8.28 -10.35 13.52
CA ALA A 798 -6.93 -9.81 13.80
C ALA A 798 -6.56 -9.75 15.30
N ALA A 799 -7.56 -9.68 16.20
CA ALA A 799 -7.32 -9.68 17.64
C ALA A 799 -7.43 -11.09 18.26
N ILE A 800 -7.72 -12.13 17.45
CA ILE A 800 -8.00 -13.48 17.94
C ILE A 800 -6.72 -14.32 17.89
N THR A 801 -6.54 -15.18 18.90
CA THR A 801 -5.39 -16.09 19.01
C THR A 801 -5.85 -17.53 19.24
N GLU A 802 -4.98 -18.51 18.94
CA GLU A 802 -5.27 -19.92 19.19
C GLU A 802 -5.51 -20.21 20.69
N SER A 803 -4.74 -19.55 21.58
CA SER A 803 -4.92 -19.66 23.03
C SER A 803 -6.31 -19.16 23.49
N PHE A 804 -6.83 -18.11 22.85
CA PHE A 804 -8.17 -17.62 23.13
C PHE A 804 -9.25 -18.62 22.69
N ALA A 805 -9.08 -19.26 21.51
CA ALA A 805 -9.99 -20.30 21.05
C ALA A 805 -10.08 -21.47 22.03
N GLU A 806 -8.92 -21.92 22.52
CA GLU A 806 -8.85 -22.98 23.55
C GLU A 806 -9.52 -22.56 24.86
N GLU A 807 -9.28 -21.31 25.30
CA GLU A 807 -9.84 -20.80 26.56
C GLU A 807 -11.36 -20.76 26.55
N ILE A 808 -11.99 -20.26 25.47
CA ILE A 808 -13.45 -20.19 25.35
C ILE A 808 -14.08 -21.53 24.97
N GLY A 809 -13.24 -22.52 24.60
CA GLY A 809 -13.66 -23.84 24.18
C GLY A 809 -14.32 -23.88 22.81
N ALA A 810 -13.83 -23.07 21.87
CA ALA A 810 -14.16 -23.15 20.46
C ALA A 810 -13.53 -24.42 19.82
N ASP A 811 -14.12 -24.91 18.73
CA ASP A 811 -13.65 -26.13 18.06
C ASP A 811 -12.43 -25.87 17.15
N GLY A 812 -12.10 -24.61 16.85
CA GLY A 812 -10.91 -24.24 16.12
C GLY A 812 -10.73 -22.74 15.91
N TYR A 813 -9.49 -22.38 15.57
CA TYR A 813 -9.04 -21.05 15.26
C TYR A 813 -8.47 -21.01 13.84
N SER A 814 -8.71 -19.94 13.12
CA SER A 814 -8.04 -19.64 11.85
C SER A 814 -7.54 -18.20 11.85
N LYS A 815 -6.26 -18.02 11.50
CA LYS A 815 -5.64 -16.69 11.42
C LYS A 815 -6.07 -15.92 10.16
N ASP A 816 -6.48 -16.64 9.11
CA ASP A 816 -6.87 -16.07 7.82
C ASP A 816 -7.94 -16.92 7.11
N ALA A 817 -8.43 -16.40 5.99
CA ALA A 817 -9.53 -17.03 5.24
C ALA A 817 -9.13 -18.35 4.57
N ALA A 818 -7.89 -18.51 4.14
CA ALA A 818 -7.41 -19.75 3.51
C ALA A 818 -7.27 -20.87 4.54
N GLU A 819 -6.76 -20.54 5.73
CA GLU A 819 -6.66 -21.48 6.86
C GLU A 819 -8.06 -21.88 7.37
N CYS A 820 -9.02 -20.94 7.36
CA CYS A 820 -10.41 -21.23 7.74
C CYS A 820 -11.02 -22.35 6.89
N VAL A 821 -10.83 -22.31 5.56
CA VAL A 821 -11.34 -23.37 4.66
C VAL A 821 -10.72 -24.71 5.01
N LYS A 822 -9.39 -24.80 5.18
CA LYS A 822 -8.68 -26.01 5.56
C LYS A 822 -9.12 -26.56 6.92
N LEU A 823 -9.43 -25.68 7.85
CA LEU A 823 -9.94 -26.02 9.17
C LEU A 823 -11.36 -26.59 9.10
N VAL A 824 -12.24 -25.97 8.34
CA VAL A 824 -13.62 -26.43 8.12
C VAL A 824 -13.62 -27.79 7.44
N ASP A 825 -12.82 -28.02 6.37
CA ASP A 825 -12.69 -29.33 5.74
C ASP A 825 -12.25 -30.41 6.76
N ARG A 826 -11.23 -30.13 7.61
CA ARG A 826 -10.76 -31.05 8.66
C ARG A 826 -11.80 -31.36 9.72
N LEU A 827 -12.61 -30.38 10.12
CA LEU A 827 -13.64 -30.58 11.15
C LEU A 827 -14.79 -31.45 10.64
N LEU A 828 -15.11 -31.33 9.34
CA LEU A 828 -16.17 -32.10 8.70
C LEU A 828 -15.74 -33.51 8.27
N GLU A 829 -14.44 -33.75 8.02
CA GLU A 829 -13.88 -35.07 7.69
C GLU A 829 -13.73 -36.01 8.93
N LYS A 830 -13.66 -35.46 10.12
CA LYS A 830 -13.47 -36.22 11.38
C LYS A 830 -14.77 -36.84 11.94
N GLU A 831 -15.89 -36.63 11.29
CA GLU A 831 -17.19 -37.28 11.60
C GLU A 831 -17.55 -38.32 10.54
#